data_6da0c31bc2da2460186f980fe19d7712
#
_entry.id   6da0c31bc2da2460186f980fe19d7712
#
_cell.length_a   1.000
_cell.length_b   1.000
_cell.length_c   1.000
_cell.angle_alpha   90.00
_cell.angle_beta   90.00
_cell.angle_gamma   90.00
#
_symmetry.space_group_name_H-M   'P 1'
#
loop_
_entity.id
_entity.type
_entity.pdbx_description
1 polymer ?
#
loop_
_entity_poly.entity_id
_entity_poly.type
_entity_poly.pdbx_seq_one_letter_code
_entity_poly.pdbx_strand_id
1 'polypeptide(L)'
;MNRVLALAGNPNVGKSTLFNALTGLHQHTGNWPGKTVERCEGVWHGGEEDCRLIDLPGAYSLHARSAEEAVTRDYLLSGEAQAVIVVCDAACLKRNLFLALQVAEAVPRAVVCVNLLDEARRRHVSVDLERLSREMGLPVAGTSARSRTGIGELMETALQANHSRLRIAYDEAIERALEALIPALSGLLPEGIDARWAGLRLLSGDRETIAALNLDALLGLEQVRAAQEIAGQAESVRSRVTQTLHERARRLAEACTRREAREPAAYRADRLLTGRGLGIPVMLALLGLVLLTTIVLANAPSQWLSGLFAWLGRHIDRALDPAPGWLHAMLYQGVYRVLSWVVSVMLPPMALFFPLFTLLEDVGYLPRVAFNMDRCFQGCRACGKQCLTMMMGLGCNAVGVCGCRIIDSPRERLIALLTNSLTPCNGRFPMLIALSGAFLAGGGPLASLKTALCLTGLIVLSVALTLGLSRLLSATLLRGMPSSFALELPPYRRPQVGKVIVRSLLDRTIKVLGRALVTAAPAGALIWLLGHVQMGGMSLLARLFALLDPLGRLLGMDGVMLSAFVLGTPANEIVLPIALMGYLGEGTLVEADSLASLPALLAANGWNARFALCAMLFSLCHWPCATTLVTIARETRSAKWTLLSALLPTLCGMGLCMLAAWIL
;
A
#
# COMPACT_ATOMS: atom_id res chain seq x y z
N MET A 1 18.11 -20.30 -36.84
CA MET A 1 17.53 -20.75 -35.53
C MET A 1 17.23 -19.51 -34.73
N ASN A 2 15.97 -19.29 -34.34
CA ASN A 2 15.64 -18.13 -33.50
C ASN A 2 16.31 -18.27 -32.14
N ARG A 3 17.29 -17.44 -31.84
CA ARG A 3 17.96 -17.42 -30.53
C ARG A 3 17.00 -16.93 -29.46
N VAL A 4 17.00 -17.56 -28.29
CA VAL A 4 16.16 -17.18 -27.15
C VAL A 4 17.04 -16.55 -26.08
N LEU A 5 16.73 -15.31 -25.72
CA LEU A 5 17.39 -14.57 -24.65
C LEU A 5 16.38 -14.24 -23.56
N ALA A 6 16.78 -14.40 -22.30
CA ALA A 6 15.95 -14.04 -21.15
C ALA A 6 16.46 -12.77 -20.46
N LEU A 7 15.54 -11.89 -20.08
CA LEU A 7 15.80 -10.73 -19.25
C LEU A 7 15.44 -11.05 -17.79
N ALA A 8 16.43 -11.09 -16.92
CA ALA A 8 16.27 -11.25 -15.48
C ALA A 8 16.71 -9.95 -14.76
N GLY A 9 16.28 -9.76 -13.53
CA GLY A 9 16.70 -8.60 -12.74
C GLY A 9 15.77 -8.31 -11.58
N ASN A 10 16.21 -7.46 -10.67
CA ASN A 10 15.40 -7.04 -9.54
C ASN A 10 14.18 -6.23 -10.02
N PRO A 11 13.10 -6.14 -9.22
CA PRO A 11 12.04 -5.18 -9.49
C PRO A 11 12.58 -3.75 -9.60
N ASN A 12 11.97 -2.93 -10.47
CA ASN A 12 12.27 -1.51 -10.68
C ASN A 12 13.67 -1.15 -11.25
N VAL A 13 14.44 -2.09 -11.76
CA VAL A 13 15.72 -1.82 -12.46
C VAL A 13 15.57 -1.32 -13.90
N GLY A 14 14.33 -1.09 -14.34
CA GLY A 14 14.02 -0.67 -15.70
C GLY A 14 13.98 -1.82 -16.72
N LYS A 15 13.82 -3.08 -16.26
CA LYS A 15 13.78 -4.29 -17.09
C LYS A 15 12.72 -4.21 -18.19
N SER A 16 11.45 -3.94 -17.84
CA SER A 16 10.36 -3.81 -18.83
C SER A 16 10.52 -2.58 -19.75
N THR A 17 11.18 -1.52 -19.29
CA THR A 17 11.54 -0.38 -20.16
C THR A 17 12.59 -0.78 -21.19
N LEU A 18 13.58 -1.57 -20.77
CA LEU A 18 14.61 -2.12 -21.65
C LEU A 18 13.99 -3.11 -22.64
N PHE A 19 13.12 -4.00 -22.20
CA PHE A 19 12.39 -4.95 -23.03
C PHE A 19 11.56 -4.23 -24.11
N ASN A 20 10.79 -3.20 -23.73
CA ASN A 20 10.01 -2.40 -24.66
C ASN A 20 10.89 -1.61 -25.65
N ALA A 21 12.06 -1.16 -25.22
CA ALA A 21 13.02 -0.46 -26.09
C ALA A 21 13.66 -1.41 -27.13
N LEU A 22 13.87 -2.68 -26.76
CA LEU A 22 14.39 -3.75 -27.61
C LEU A 22 13.35 -4.26 -28.60
N THR A 23 12.11 -4.47 -28.16
CA THR A 23 11.04 -5.10 -28.98
C THR A 23 10.18 -4.08 -29.75
N GLY A 24 10.42 -2.78 -29.58
CA GLY A 24 9.64 -1.73 -30.24
C GLY A 24 8.15 -1.70 -29.82
N LEU A 25 7.81 -2.18 -28.61
CA LEU A 25 6.45 -2.35 -28.09
C LEU A 25 5.64 -3.48 -28.77
N HIS A 26 6.26 -4.27 -29.63
CA HIS A 26 5.66 -5.48 -30.19
C HIS A 26 5.86 -6.65 -29.21
N GLN A 27 4.92 -6.82 -28.30
CA GLN A 27 4.97 -7.86 -27.27
C GLN A 27 3.71 -8.73 -27.31
N HIS A 28 3.89 -10.02 -27.09
CA HIS A 28 2.82 -10.96 -26.80
C HIS A 28 2.75 -11.16 -25.29
N THR A 29 1.59 -10.89 -24.72
CA THR A 29 1.33 -11.13 -23.29
C THR A 29 0.48 -12.36 -23.12
N GLY A 30 0.84 -13.19 -22.15
CA GLY A 30 0.12 -14.41 -21.77
C GLY A 30 0.39 -14.68 -20.29
N ASN A 31 -0.09 -15.82 -19.78
CA ASN A 31 0.25 -16.27 -18.44
C ASN A 31 1.24 -17.41 -18.52
N TRP A 32 2.14 -17.50 -17.52
CA TRP A 32 2.99 -18.67 -17.38
C TRP A 32 2.15 -19.93 -17.14
N PRO A 33 2.49 -21.07 -17.76
CA PRO A 33 1.72 -22.30 -17.62
C PRO A 33 1.47 -22.67 -16.15
N GLY A 34 0.20 -22.84 -15.77
CA GLY A 34 -0.20 -23.20 -14.40
C GLY A 34 0.01 -22.13 -13.32
N LYS A 35 0.36 -20.88 -13.68
CA LYS A 35 0.58 -19.78 -12.73
C LYS A 35 -0.18 -18.52 -13.17
N THR A 36 -0.59 -17.70 -12.22
CA THR A 36 -1.29 -16.40 -12.45
C THR A 36 -0.32 -15.24 -12.70
N VAL A 37 0.89 -15.53 -13.20
CA VAL A 37 1.95 -14.55 -13.45
C VAL A 37 2.00 -14.29 -14.96
N GLU A 38 2.07 -13.01 -15.34
CA GLU A 38 2.14 -12.59 -16.73
C GLU A 38 3.47 -12.98 -17.37
N ARG A 39 3.41 -13.48 -18.62
CA ARG A 39 4.55 -13.79 -19.48
C ARG A 39 4.58 -12.78 -20.60
N CYS A 40 5.67 -12.04 -20.74
CA CYS A 40 5.89 -11.09 -21.83
C CYS A 40 6.98 -11.62 -22.76
N GLU A 41 6.65 -11.75 -24.03
CA GLU A 41 7.58 -12.17 -25.08
C GLU A 41 7.57 -11.15 -26.23
N GLY A 42 8.72 -10.99 -26.86
CA GLY A 42 8.86 -10.12 -28.02
C GLY A 42 10.01 -10.56 -28.90
N VAL A 43 10.11 -9.97 -30.08
CA VAL A 43 11.20 -10.25 -31.04
C VAL A 43 12.04 -8.99 -31.20
N TRP A 44 13.34 -9.15 -31.12
CA TRP A 44 14.30 -8.13 -31.46
C TRP A 44 14.80 -8.36 -32.87
N HIS A 45 14.66 -7.31 -33.71
CA HIS A 45 15.10 -7.28 -35.09
C HIS A 45 16.31 -6.35 -35.20
N GLY A 46 17.49 -6.84 -35.24
CA GLY A 46 18.69 -5.96 -35.26
C GLY A 46 19.99 -6.67 -35.63
N GLY A 47 19.95 -7.61 -36.56
CA GLY A 47 21.11 -8.34 -37.03
C GLY A 47 20.75 -9.29 -38.17
N GLU A 48 21.63 -10.22 -38.46
CA GLU A 48 21.39 -11.27 -39.46
C GLU A 48 20.34 -12.32 -38.97
N GLU A 49 20.08 -12.37 -37.67
CA GLU A 49 19.13 -13.31 -37.07
C GLU A 49 18.17 -12.59 -36.09
N ASP A 50 16.89 -12.92 -36.16
CA ASP A 50 15.88 -12.51 -35.18
C ASP A 50 16.09 -13.21 -33.84
N CYS A 51 15.99 -12.43 -32.74
CA CYS A 51 16.12 -12.96 -31.39
C CYS A 51 14.80 -12.85 -30.64
N ARG A 52 14.34 -13.97 -30.07
CA ARG A 52 13.19 -14.02 -29.17
C ARG A 52 13.65 -13.59 -27.78
N LEU A 53 13.00 -12.55 -27.26
CA LEU A 53 13.25 -12.01 -25.91
C LEU A 53 12.12 -12.41 -24.99
N ILE A 54 12.46 -12.83 -23.77
CA ILE A 54 11.50 -13.20 -22.73
C ILE A 54 11.76 -12.31 -21.50
N ASP A 55 10.76 -11.52 -21.11
CA ASP A 55 10.82 -10.72 -19.88
C ASP A 55 10.38 -11.56 -18.68
N LEU A 56 11.33 -11.91 -17.80
CA LEU A 56 11.06 -12.69 -16.60
C LEU A 56 10.50 -11.77 -15.49
N PRO A 57 9.65 -12.29 -14.61
CA PRO A 57 9.24 -11.55 -13.42
C PRO A 57 10.41 -11.06 -12.59
N GLY A 58 10.24 -9.94 -11.90
CA GLY A 58 11.30 -9.40 -11.04
C GLY A 58 11.61 -10.34 -9.86
N ALA A 59 12.90 -10.63 -9.65
CA ALA A 59 13.35 -11.47 -8.55
C ALA A 59 14.49 -10.80 -7.79
N TYR A 60 14.53 -10.99 -6.47
CA TYR A 60 15.64 -10.54 -5.64
C TYR A 60 16.67 -11.64 -5.42
N SER A 61 16.25 -12.89 -5.57
CA SER A 61 17.08 -14.07 -5.36
C SER A 61 16.50 -15.26 -6.13
N LEU A 62 17.34 -16.23 -6.46
CA LEU A 62 16.90 -17.55 -6.97
C LEU A 62 16.37 -18.47 -5.87
N HIS A 63 16.47 -18.09 -4.59
CA HIS A 63 15.71 -18.71 -3.49
C HIS A 63 14.29 -18.13 -3.49
N ALA A 64 13.38 -18.77 -4.22
CA ALA A 64 12.04 -18.25 -4.43
C ALA A 64 11.24 -18.17 -3.12
N ARG A 65 10.69 -16.99 -2.84
CA ARG A 65 9.77 -16.73 -1.72
C ARG A 65 8.40 -16.27 -2.20
N SER A 66 8.26 -16.02 -3.50
CA SER A 66 7.02 -15.62 -4.16
C SER A 66 6.80 -16.46 -5.42
N ALA A 67 5.55 -16.48 -5.91
CA ALA A 67 5.21 -17.17 -7.16
C ALA A 67 5.99 -16.60 -8.36
N GLU A 68 6.26 -15.31 -8.36
CA GLU A 68 7.02 -14.61 -9.39
C GLU A 68 8.49 -15.04 -9.40
N GLU A 69 9.14 -15.08 -8.23
CA GLU A 69 10.52 -15.56 -8.09
C GLU A 69 10.65 -17.04 -8.46
N ALA A 70 9.63 -17.86 -8.13
CA ALA A 70 9.60 -19.27 -8.54
C ALA A 70 9.49 -19.44 -10.06
N VAL A 71 8.73 -18.58 -10.75
CA VAL A 71 8.68 -18.57 -12.22
C VAL A 71 10.04 -18.24 -12.81
N THR A 72 10.68 -17.17 -12.31
CA THR A 72 12.00 -16.75 -12.77
C THR A 72 13.04 -17.84 -12.58
N ARG A 73 13.10 -18.44 -11.39
CA ARG A 73 14.00 -19.58 -11.09
C ARG A 73 13.75 -20.75 -12.03
N ASP A 74 12.51 -21.21 -12.12
CA ASP A 74 12.15 -22.42 -12.89
C ASP A 74 12.47 -22.23 -14.38
N TYR A 75 12.22 -21.02 -14.94
CA TYR A 75 12.57 -20.72 -16.32
C TYR A 75 14.09 -20.66 -16.55
N LEU A 76 14.85 -20.01 -15.66
CA LEU A 76 16.31 -19.95 -15.79
C LEU A 76 16.96 -21.34 -15.74
N LEU A 77 16.35 -22.27 -15.01
CA LEU A 77 16.83 -23.65 -14.87
C LEU A 77 16.31 -24.60 -15.96
N SER A 78 15.31 -24.18 -16.76
CA SER A 78 14.80 -25.01 -17.86
C SER A 78 15.79 -25.18 -19.02
N GLY A 79 16.79 -24.30 -19.11
CA GLY A 79 17.76 -24.29 -20.22
C GLY A 79 17.20 -23.77 -21.56
N GLU A 80 15.94 -23.27 -21.60
CA GLU A 80 15.35 -22.70 -22.83
C GLU A 80 16.10 -21.48 -23.32
N ALA A 81 16.61 -20.63 -22.42
CA ALA A 81 17.36 -19.44 -22.79
C ALA A 81 18.81 -19.77 -23.11
N GLN A 82 19.27 -19.38 -24.30
CA GLN A 82 20.67 -19.56 -24.73
C GLN A 82 21.63 -18.62 -23.98
N ALA A 83 21.15 -17.43 -23.60
CA ALA A 83 21.87 -16.53 -22.70
C ALA A 83 20.87 -15.71 -21.84
N VAL A 84 21.33 -15.29 -20.68
CA VAL A 84 20.54 -14.52 -19.72
C VAL A 84 21.17 -13.14 -19.53
N ILE A 85 20.39 -12.09 -19.79
CA ILE A 85 20.77 -10.71 -19.53
C ILE A 85 20.25 -10.33 -18.14
N VAL A 86 21.16 -10.11 -17.19
CA VAL A 86 20.80 -9.70 -15.82
C VAL A 86 20.85 -8.18 -15.72
N VAL A 87 19.69 -7.55 -15.63
CA VAL A 87 19.56 -6.09 -15.57
C VAL A 87 19.78 -5.59 -14.15
N CYS A 88 20.78 -4.71 -14.00
CA CYS A 88 21.19 -4.11 -12.72
C CYS A 88 21.01 -2.59 -12.76
N ASP A 89 20.53 -1.98 -11.70
CA ASP A 89 20.48 -0.53 -11.52
C ASP A 89 21.88 0.01 -11.14
N ALA A 90 22.42 0.90 -11.96
CA ALA A 90 23.72 1.54 -11.74
C ALA A 90 23.80 2.30 -10.40
N ALA A 91 22.70 2.89 -9.93
CA ALA A 91 22.67 3.64 -8.68
C ALA A 91 22.61 2.73 -7.43
N CYS A 92 22.12 1.48 -7.61
CA CYS A 92 21.93 0.49 -6.55
C CYS A 92 22.68 -0.82 -6.83
N LEU A 93 23.89 -0.72 -7.42
CA LEU A 93 24.64 -1.84 -7.96
C LEU A 93 24.86 -2.98 -6.95
N LYS A 94 25.26 -2.65 -5.71
CA LYS A 94 25.51 -3.65 -4.63
C LYS A 94 24.35 -4.63 -4.47
N ARG A 95 23.10 -4.16 -4.51
CA ARG A 95 21.92 -5.00 -4.29
C ARG A 95 21.63 -5.87 -5.51
N ASN A 96 21.83 -5.31 -6.70
CA ASN A 96 21.52 -6.00 -7.94
C ASN A 96 22.56 -7.07 -8.29
N LEU A 97 23.82 -6.84 -7.93
CA LEU A 97 24.88 -7.82 -8.11
C LEU A 97 24.66 -9.11 -7.32
N PHE A 98 23.91 -9.07 -6.23
CA PHE A 98 23.57 -10.30 -5.49
C PHE A 98 22.80 -11.31 -6.35
N LEU A 99 21.77 -10.87 -7.08
CA LEU A 99 21.07 -11.71 -8.03
C LEU A 99 21.95 -12.06 -9.24
N ALA A 100 22.72 -11.10 -9.76
CA ALA A 100 23.58 -11.32 -10.90
C ALA A 100 24.63 -12.42 -10.64
N LEU A 101 25.20 -12.48 -9.44
CA LEU A 101 26.11 -13.55 -9.03
C LEU A 101 25.41 -14.91 -8.97
N GLN A 102 24.20 -14.98 -8.41
CA GLN A 102 23.42 -16.23 -8.36
C GLN A 102 23.05 -16.75 -9.75
N VAL A 103 22.62 -15.85 -10.65
CA VAL A 103 22.29 -16.21 -12.03
C VAL A 103 23.54 -16.69 -12.77
N ALA A 104 24.65 -15.98 -12.62
CA ALA A 104 25.90 -16.35 -13.30
C ALA A 104 26.51 -17.68 -12.83
N GLU A 105 26.23 -18.12 -11.58
CA GLU A 105 26.57 -19.47 -11.12
C GLU A 105 25.59 -20.54 -11.63
N ALA A 106 24.32 -20.17 -11.89
CA ALA A 106 23.28 -21.13 -12.23
C ALA A 106 23.21 -21.41 -13.74
N VAL A 107 23.52 -20.43 -14.58
CA VAL A 107 23.36 -20.53 -16.05
C VAL A 107 24.69 -20.47 -16.78
N PRO A 108 24.84 -21.20 -17.90
CA PRO A 108 26.13 -21.27 -18.61
C PRO A 108 26.54 -19.96 -19.28
N ARG A 109 25.59 -19.13 -19.67
CA ARG A 109 25.85 -17.84 -20.34
C ARG A 109 25.04 -16.73 -19.71
N ALA A 110 25.74 -15.82 -19.02
CA ALA A 110 25.16 -14.65 -18.39
C ALA A 110 25.87 -13.37 -18.85
N VAL A 111 25.09 -12.31 -19.06
CA VAL A 111 25.57 -10.96 -19.36
C VAL A 111 24.98 -10.00 -18.32
N VAL A 112 25.79 -9.11 -17.80
CA VAL A 112 25.32 -8.10 -16.85
C VAL A 112 25.04 -6.80 -17.63
N CYS A 113 23.79 -6.35 -17.58
CA CYS A 113 23.35 -5.08 -18.12
C CYS A 113 23.25 -4.05 -17.00
N VAL A 114 24.16 -3.08 -16.94
CA VAL A 114 24.10 -1.97 -15.99
C VAL A 114 23.24 -0.87 -16.60
N ASN A 115 21.98 -0.82 -16.19
CA ASN A 115 20.97 0.10 -16.72
C ASN A 115 20.84 1.37 -15.84
N LEU A 116 20.07 2.36 -16.30
CA LEU A 116 19.83 3.63 -15.62
C LEU A 116 21.10 4.47 -15.41
N LEU A 117 22.06 4.39 -16.34
CA LEU A 117 23.31 5.17 -16.26
C LEU A 117 23.06 6.69 -16.27
N ASP A 118 22.02 7.16 -16.95
CA ASP A 118 21.60 8.57 -16.95
C ASP A 118 21.11 9.01 -15.56
N GLU A 119 20.41 8.13 -14.85
CA GLU A 119 19.96 8.40 -13.48
C GLU A 119 21.12 8.33 -12.49
N ALA A 120 22.03 7.37 -12.64
CA ALA A 120 23.23 7.26 -11.82
C ALA A 120 24.11 8.52 -11.95
N ARG A 121 24.33 9.03 -13.17
CA ARG A 121 25.05 10.29 -13.41
C ARG A 121 24.38 11.48 -12.72
N ARG A 122 23.05 11.58 -12.77
CA ARG A 122 22.31 12.63 -12.04
C ARG A 122 22.48 12.53 -10.52
N ARG A 123 22.77 11.34 -10.02
CA ARG A 123 23.05 11.07 -8.60
C ARG A 123 24.54 11.15 -8.26
N HIS A 124 25.37 11.64 -9.17
CA HIS A 124 26.82 11.70 -9.03
C HIS A 124 27.44 10.33 -8.71
N VAL A 125 26.91 9.30 -9.36
CA VAL A 125 27.42 7.92 -9.27
C VAL A 125 27.92 7.53 -10.65
N SER A 126 29.18 7.13 -10.75
CA SER A 126 29.77 6.53 -11.96
C SER A 126 30.15 5.09 -11.70
N VAL A 127 29.90 4.22 -12.68
CA VAL A 127 30.25 2.79 -12.62
C VAL A 127 31.33 2.52 -13.68
N ASP A 128 32.42 1.91 -13.25
CA ASP A 128 33.49 1.43 -14.11
C ASP A 128 33.11 0.05 -14.66
N LEU A 129 32.56 0.02 -15.87
CA LEU A 129 32.02 -1.19 -16.51
C LEU A 129 33.12 -2.19 -16.88
N GLU A 130 34.27 -1.70 -17.33
CA GLU A 130 35.42 -2.56 -17.72
C GLU A 130 35.99 -3.27 -16.49
N ARG A 131 36.14 -2.53 -15.40
CA ARG A 131 36.58 -3.11 -14.12
C ARG A 131 35.57 -4.12 -13.61
N LEU A 132 34.28 -3.82 -13.69
CA LEU A 132 33.22 -4.73 -13.26
C LEU A 132 33.26 -6.03 -14.09
N SER A 133 33.43 -5.93 -15.40
CA SER A 133 33.59 -7.08 -16.29
C SER A 133 34.79 -7.95 -15.93
N ARG A 134 35.95 -7.33 -15.70
CA ARG A 134 37.18 -8.04 -15.29
C ARG A 134 37.04 -8.75 -13.93
N GLU A 135 36.49 -8.05 -12.93
CA GLU A 135 36.33 -8.56 -11.58
C GLU A 135 35.26 -9.68 -11.48
N MET A 136 34.24 -9.63 -12.33
CA MET A 136 33.21 -10.67 -12.41
C MET A 136 33.59 -11.82 -13.35
N GLY A 137 34.48 -11.62 -14.30
CA GLY A 137 34.74 -12.58 -15.38
C GLY A 137 33.54 -12.80 -16.29
N LEU A 138 32.69 -11.80 -16.43
CA LEU A 138 31.45 -11.80 -17.22
C LEU A 138 31.41 -10.59 -18.15
N PRO A 139 30.81 -10.70 -19.34
CA PRO A 139 30.57 -9.55 -20.19
C PRO A 139 29.58 -8.58 -19.50
N VAL A 140 29.92 -7.28 -19.52
CA VAL A 140 29.13 -6.21 -18.92
C VAL A 140 28.87 -5.14 -19.97
N ALA A 141 27.62 -4.76 -20.17
CA ALA A 141 27.22 -3.65 -21.03
C ALA A 141 26.45 -2.58 -20.24
N GLY A 142 26.64 -1.32 -20.60
CA GLY A 142 25.99 -0.19 -19.96
C GLY A 142 24.85 0.36 -20.80
N THR A 143 23.69 0.59 -20.18
CA THR A 143 22.51 1.08 -20.90
C THR A 143 21.80 2.21 -20.18
N SER A 144 21.07 2.99 -20.98
CA SER A 144 20.02 3.91 -20.53
C SER A 144 18.78 3.64 -21.39
N ALA A 145 17.94 2.69 -20.96
CA ALA A 145 16.82 2.21 -21.76
C ALA A 145 15.86 3.33 -22.21
N ARG A 146 15.67 4.36 -21.37
CA ARG A 146 14.81 5.52 -21.69
C ARG A 146 15.35 6.37 -22.82
N SER A 147 16.66 6.57 -22.90
CA SER A 147 17.34 7.31 -23.99
C SER A 147 17.78 6.42 -25.13
N ARG A 148 17.51 5.12 -25.06
CA ARG A 148 17.94 4.10 -26.03
C ARG A 148 19.46 4.04 -26.25
N THR A 149 20.26 4.47 -25.28
CA THR A 149 21.73 4.45 -25.35
C THR A 149 22.26 3.09 -24.90
N GLY A 150 23.25 2.53 -25.61
CA GLY A 150 23.93 1.28 -25.27
C GLY A 150 23.14 0.00 -25.57
N ILE A 151 21.96 0.10 -26.22
CA ILE A 151 21.08 -1.06 -26.48
C ILE A 151 21.70 -2.00 -27.54
N GLY A 152 22.28 -1.44 -28.61
CA GLY A 152 22.95 -2.23 -29.65
C GLY A 152 24.15 -3.01 -29.11
N GLU A 153 25.02 -2.33 -28.34
CA GLU A 153 26.18 -2.94 -27.69
C GLU A 153 25.78 -4.05 -26.72
N LEU A 154 24.70 -3.87 -25.97
CA LEU A 154 24.15 -4.91 -25.07
C LEU A 154 23.77 -6.16 -25.87
N MET A 155 23.06 -6.00 -26.98
CA MET A 155 22.61 -7.15 -27.79
C MET A 155 23.76 -7.87 -28.46
N GLU A 156 24.74 -7.14 -29.03
CA GLU A 156 25.97 -7.73 -29.57
C GLU A 156 26.72 -8.51 -28.48
N THR A 157 26.87 -7.92 -27.30
CA THR A 157 27.49 -8.58 -26.14
C THR A 157 26.74 -9.85 -25.71
N ALA A 158 25.42 -9.82 -25.74
CA ALA A 158 24.59 -10.97 -25.35
C ALA A 158 24.65 -12.10 -26.39
N LEU A 159 24.71 -11.78 -27.67
CA LEU A 159 24.82 -12.76 -28.75
C LEU A 159 26.20 -13.42 -28.82
N GLN A 160 27.24 -12.70 -28.41
CA GLN A 160 28.62 -13.20 -28.34
C GLN A 160 29.00 -13.79 -27.00
N ALA A 161 28.05 -13.86 -26.04
CA ALA A 161 28.33 -14.34 -24.70
C ALA A 161 28.86 -15.78 -24.68
N ASN A 162 30.04 -15.94 -24.10
CA ASN A 162 30.67 -17.22 -23.87
C ASN A 162 30.26 -17.79 -22.49
N HIS A 163 30.66 -19.03 -22.22
CA HIS A 163 30.43 -19.66 -20.92
C HIS A 163 30.99 -18.81 -19.79
N SER A 164 30.22 -18.62 -18.74
CA SER A 164 30.60 -17.89 -17.53
C SER A 164 31.85 -18.53 -16.92
N ARG A 165 32.85 -17.70 -16.64
CA ARG A 165 34.05 -18.12 -15.89
C ARG A 165 33.94 -17.76 -14.40
N LEU A 166 32.81 -17.28 -13.98
CA LEU A 166 32.60 -16.89 -12.58
C LEU A 166 32.66 -18.13 -11.68
N ARG A 167 33.61 -18.14 -10.77
CA ARG A 167 33.69 -19.12 -9.69
C ARG A 167 33.78 -18.39 -8.36
N ILE A 168 32.77 -18.55 -7.52
CA ILE A 168 32.74 -17.96 -6.18
C ILE A 168 33.33 -18.99 -5.22
N ALA A 169 34.37 -18.60 -4.50
CA ALA A 169 34.95 -19.43 -3.46
C ALA A 169 34.14 -19.26 -2.16
N TYR A 170 33.68 -20.35 -1.62
CA TYR A 170 33.02 -20.42 -0.33
C TYR A 170 34.01 -20.80 0.78
N ASP A 171 33.53 -21.03 1.99
CA ASP A 171 34.39 -21.52 3.06
C ASP A 171 34.89 -22.95 2.81
N GLU A 172 36.00 -23.30 3.47
CA GLU A 172 36.72 -24.54 3.26
C GLU A 172 35.87 -25.81 3.46
N ALA A 173 34.91 -25.76 4.40
CA ALA A 173 34.02 -26.92 4.64
C ALA A 173 33.04 -27.12 3.48
N ILE A 174 32.48 -26.04 2.92
CA ILE A 174 31.60 -26.09 1.76
C ILE A 174 32.39 -26.52 0.51
N GLU A 175 33.60 -25.98 0.30
CA GLU A 175 34.44 -26.37 -0.86
C GLU A 175 34.81 -27.85 -0.84
N ARG A 176 35.26 -28.39 0.31
CA ARG A 176 35.56 -29.82 0.45
C ARG A 176 34.32 -30.70 0.20
N ALA A 177 33.17 -30.29 0.71
CA ALA A 177 31.92 -31.00 0.46
C ALA A 177 31.51 -30.98 -1.02
N LEU A 178 31.74 -29.88 -1.73
CA LEU A 178 31.51 -29.75 -3.16
C LEU A 178 32.48 -30.61 -3.97
N GLU A 179 33.76 -30.62 -3.64
CA GLU A 179 34.77 -31.45 -4.30
C GLU A 179 34.43 -32.96 -4.22
N ALA A 180 33.91 -33.40 -3.08
CA ALA A 180 33.45 -34.76 -2.90
C ALA A 180 32.16 -35.09 -3.68
N LEU A 181 31.28 -34.06 -3.87
CA LEU A 181 29.96 -34.25 -4.43
C LEU A 181 29.90 -34.09 -5.95
N ILE A 182 30.70 -33.19 -6.54
CA ILE A 182 30.69 -32.89 -7.98
C ILE A 182 30.88 -34.10 -8.86
N PRO A 183 31.84 -35.03 -8.60
CA PRO A 183 32.03 -36.24 -9.42
C PRO A 183 30.79 -37.13 -9.44
N ALA A 184 30.08 -37.23 -8.31
CA ALA A 184 28.88 -38.06 -8.20
C ALA A 184 27.68 -37.43 -8.94
N LEU A 185 27.65 -36.10 -9.08
CA LEU A 185 26.59 -35.38 -9.77
C LEU A 185 26.80 -35.27 -11.28
N SER A 186 28.05 -35.28 -11.77
CA SER A 186 28.46 -35.05 -13.18
C SER A 186 27.90 -36.11 -14.12
N GLY A 187 26.96 -36.73 -14.12
CA GLY A 187 26.30 -37.66 -15.05
C GLY A 187 24.82 -37.85 -14.75
N LEU A 188 24.35 -37.23 -13.67
CA LEU A 188 22.98 -37.36 -13.20
C LEU A 188 22.16 -36.08 -13.40
N LEU A 189 22.83 -34.99 -13.80
CA LEU A 189 22.20 -33.67 -13.97
C LEU A 189 21.69 -33.49 -15.40
N PRO A 190 20.56 -32.78 -15.57
CA PRO A 190 20.11 -32.31 -16.89
C PRO A 190 21.18 -31.49 -17.61
N GLU A 191 21.19 -31.52 -18.96
CA GLU A 191 22.08 -30.68 -19.77
C GLU A 191 21.90 -29.19 -19.42
N GLY A 192 23.01 -28.46 -19.24
CA GLY A 192 23.02 -27.03 -18.97
C GLY A 192 23.03 -26.64 -17.49
N ILE A 193 22.93 -27.60 -16.55
CA ILE A 193 23.02 -27.33 -15.12
C ILE A 193 24.43 -27.58 -14.61
N ASP A 194 25.02 -26.57 -13.96
CA ASP A 194 26.34 -26.69 -13.34
C ASP A 194 26.29 -27.60 -12.10
N ALA A 195 27.18 -28.63 -12.06
CA ALA A 195 27.22 -29.62 -10.97
C ALA A 195 27.58 -28.97 -9.61
N ARG A 196 28.42 -27.95 -9.61
CA ARG A 196 28.78 -27.22 -8.41
C ARG A 196 27.59 -26.43 -7.87
N TRP A 197 26.83 -25.75 -8.74
CA TRP A 197 25.63 -25.05 -8.35
C TRP A 197 24.55 -26.01 -7.80
N ALA A 198 24.31 -27.15 -8.46
CA ALA A 198 23.38 -28.16 -7.99
C ALA A 198 23.83 -28.74 -6.63
N GLY A 199 25.13 -28.98 -6.45
CA GLY A 199 25.73 -29.41 -5.18
C GLY A 199 25.46 -28.41 -4.06
N LEU A 200 25.61 -27.11 -4.31
CA LEU A 200 25.26 -26.06 -3.34
C LEU A 200 23.78 -26.11 -2.92
N ARG A 201 22.86 -26.42 -3.84
CA ARG A 201 21.43 -26.56 -3.53
C ARG A 201 21.16 -27.77 -2.64
N LEU A 202 21.79 -28.91 -2.94
CA LEU A 202 21.71 -30.13 -2.14
C LEU A 202 22.28 -29.90 -0.72
N LEU A 203 23.45 -29.25 -0.58
CA LEU A 203 24.07 -28.95 0.70
C LEU A 203 23.25 -27.94 1.52
N SER A 204 22.64 -26.94 0.87
CA SER A 204 21.82 -25.93 1.53
C SER A 204 20.38 -26.37 1.83
N GLY A 205 19.99 -27.59 1.43
CA GLY A 205 18.67 -28.15 1.65
C GLY A 205 17.54 -27.35 0.98
N ASP A 206 17.78 -26.82 -0.22
CA ASP A 206 16.82 -26.04 -1.00
C ASP A 206 15.82 -26.98 -1.71
N ARG A 207 14.86 -27.51 -0.92
CA ARG A 207 13.90 -28.52 -1.38
C ARG A 207 13.10 -28.07 -2.59
N GLU A 208 12.74 -26.79 -2.68
CA GLU A 208 11.94 -26.27 -3.79
C GLU A 208 12.73 -26.32 -5.11
N THR A 209 14.00 -25.91 -5.08
CA THR A 209 14.87 -25.99 -6.27
C THR A 209 15.20 -27.43 -6.62
N ILE A 210 15.45 -28.28 -5.63
CA ILE A 210 15.72 -29.73 -5.83
C ILE A 210 14.53 -30.42 -6.50
N ALA A 211 13.31 -30.16 -6.02
CA ALA A 211 12.08 -30.67 -6.60
C ALA A 211 11.82 -30.14 -8.02
N ALA A 212 12.07 -28.85 -8.26
CA ALA A 212 11.91 -28.22 -9.57
C ALA A 212 12.85 -28.85 -10.64
N LEU A 213 14.00 -29.33 -10.22
CA LEU A 213 14.98 -30.01 -11.07
C LEU A 213 14.81 -31.55 -11.11
N ASN A 214 13.80 -32.10 -10.42
CA ASN A 214 13.59 -33.55 -10.26
C ASN A 214 14.81 -34.29 -9.64
N LEU A 215 15.54 -33.60 -8.76
CA LEU A 215 16.75 -34.15 -8.11
C LEU A 215 16.48 -34.78 -6.73
N ASP A 216 15.21 -34.96 -6.34
CA ASP A 216 14.83 -35.51 -5.02
C ASP A 216 15.46 -36.91 -4.77
N ALA A 217 15.60 -37.72 -5.81
CA ALA A 217 16.25 -39.02 -5.72
C ALA A 217 17.72 -38.95 -5.27
N LEU A 218 18.40 -37.83 -5.57
CA LEU A 218 19.81 -37.63 -5.19
C LEU A 218 19.98 -37.39 -3.68
N LEU A 219 18.95 -36.93 -2.98
CA LEU A 219 18.99 -36.71 -1.51
C LEU A 219 19.20 -38.01 -0.75
N GLY A 220 18.88 -39.16 -1.36
CA GLY A 220 19.09 -40.49 -0.79
C GLY A 220 20.50 -41.06 -0.94
N LEU A 221 21.32 -40.44 -1.77
CA LEU A 221 22.68 -40.94 -2.05
C LEU A 221 23.60 -40.79 -0.82
N GLU A 222 24.41 -41.82 -0.57
CA GLU A 222 25.37 -41.83 0.54
C GLU A 222 26.38 -40.67 0.43
N GLN A 223 26.83 -40.39 -0.80
CA GLN A 223 27.74 -39.26 -1.09
C GLN A 223 27.15 -37.91 -0.71
N VAL A 224 25.84 -37.69 -0.92
CA VAL A 224 25.17 -36.46 -0.55
C VAL A 224 25.10 -36.31 0.98
N ARG A 225 24.80 -37.41 1.69
CA ARG A 225 24.77 -37.40 3.15
C ARG A 225 26.16 -37.15 3.74
N ALA A 226 27.18 -37.81 3.24
CA ALA A 226 28.56 -37.59 3.66
C ALA A 226 29.03 -36.15 3.40
N ALA A 227 28.68 -35.59 2.24
CA ALA A 227 28.99 -34.17 1.93
C ALA A 227 28.23 -33.20 2.84
N GLN A 228 26.98 -33.50 3.20
CA GLN A 228 26.21 -32.70 4.16
C GLN A 228 26.82 -32.72 5.58
N GLU A 229 27.36 -33.88 6.00
CA GLU A 229 28.07 -33.99 7.27
C GLU A 229 29.34 -33.09 7.29
N ILE A 230 30.11 -33.05 6.20
CA ILE A 230 31.28 -32.21 6.03
C ILE A 230 30.89 -30.73 6.04
N ALA A 231 29.85 -30.35 5.29
CA ALA A 231 29.42 -28.97 5.17
C ALA A 231 28.70 -28.43 6.43
N GLY A 232 28.08 -29.33 7.22
CA GLY A 232 27.29 -29.00 8.41
C GLY A 232 25.79 -28.82 8.11
N GLN A 233 25.05 -28.38 9.11
CA GLN A 233 23.58 -28.22 8.99
C GLN A 233 23.18 -27.34 7.81
N ALA A 234 22.18 -27.76 7.03
CA ALA A 234 21.71 -27.11 5.81
C ALA A 234 21.38 -25.60 5.99
N GLU A 235 20.78 -25.22 7.11
CA GLU A 235 20.46 -23.82 7.42
C GLU A 235 21.73 -22.98 7.65
N SER A 236 22.73 -23.55 8.30
CA SER A 236 24.06 -22.92 8.46
C SER A 236 24.76 -22.74 7.12
N VAL A 237 24.74 -23.75 6.25
CA VAL A 237 25.30 -23.70 4.89
C VAL A 237 24.62 -22.60 4.08
N ARG A 238 23.28 -22.55 4.10
CA ARG A 238 22.48 -21.50 3.42
C ARG A 238 22.89 -20.10 3.90
N SER A 239 23.04 -19.92 5.20
CA SER A 239 23.44 -18.63 5.79
C SER A 239 24.82 -18.20 5.32
N ARG A 240 25.82 -19.11 5.34
CA ARG A 240 27.20 -18.85 4.92
C ARG A 240 27.31 -18.56 3.43
N VAL A 241 26.61 -19.33 2.58
CA VAL A 241 26.54 -19.08 1.12
C VAL A 241 25.94 -17.69 0.85
N THR A 242 24.82 -17.36 1.50
CA THR A 242 24.18 -16.06 1.34
C THR A 242 25.08 -14.92 1.78
N GLN A 243 25.79 -15.08 2.91
CA GLN A 243 26.71 -14.08 3.43
C GLN A 243 27.90 -13.86 2.48
N THR A 244 28.49 -14.93 1.92
CA THR A 244 29.58 -14.85 0.95
C THR A 244 29.16 -14.12 -0.32
N LEU A 245 27.97 -14.42 -0.85
CA LEU A 245 27.41 -13.73 -2.01
C LEU A 245 27.20 -12.23 -1.74
N HIS A 246 26.63 -11.87 -0.60
CA HIS A 246 26.44 -10.47 -0.20
C HIS A 246 27.77 -9.72 -0.03
N GLU A 247 28.76 -10.36 0.57
CA GLU A 247 30.08 -9.76 0.75
C GLU A 247 30.80 -9.59 -0.60
N ARG A 248 30.69 -10.57 -1.51
CA ARG A 248 31.25 -10.46 -2.88
C ARG A 248 30.56 -9.34 -3.66
N ALA A 249 29.23 -9.25 -3.62
CA ALA A 249 28.47 -8.19 -4.26
C ALA A 249 28.85 -6.79 -3.69
N ARG A 250 29.06 -6.71 -2.37
CA ARG A 250 29.52 -5.48 -1.71
C ARG A 250 30.89 -5.05 -2.22
N ARG A 251 31.87 -5.96 -2.21
CA ARG A 251 33.25 -5.68 -2.67
C ARG A 251 33.30 -5.24 -4.12
N LEU A 252 32.57 -5.93 -5.00
CA LEU A 252 32.45 -5.57 -6.42
C LEU A 252 31.86 -4.17 -6.60
N ALA A 253 30.74 -3.89 -5.92
CA ALA A 253 30.10 -2.58 -5.99
C ALA A 253 31.03 -1.46 -5.49
N GLU A 254 31.71 -1.66 -4.36
CA GLU A 254 32.64 -0.67 -3.77
C GLU A 254 33.88 -0.46 -4.68
N ALA A 255 34.40 -1.50 -5.32
CA ALA A 255 35.54 -1.41 -6.23
C ALA A 255 35.23 -0.71 -7.55
N CYS A 256 34.00 -0.92 -8.06
CA CYS A 256 33.60 -0.46 -9.40
C CYS A 256 32.74 0.81 -9.41
N THR A 257 32.31 1.30 -8.25
CA THR A 257 31.46 2.50 -8.15
C THR A 257 32.22 3.65 -7.52
N ARG A 258 32.24 4.80 -8.21
CA ARG A 258 32.77 6.06 -7.66
C ARG A 258 31.59 6.99 -7.34
N ARG A 259 31.58 7.54 -6.13
CA ARG A 259 30.63 8.59 -5.72
C ARG A 259 31.39 9.88 -5.52
N GLU A 260 30.92 10.96 -6.15
CA GLU A 260 31.48 12.29 -5.88
C GLU A 260 31.13 12.71 -4.45
N ALA A 261 32.06 13.43 -3.80
CA ALA A 261 31.96 13.83 -2.39
C ALA A 261 30.77 14.78 -2.08
N ARG A 262 30.14 15.34 -3.10
CA ARG A 262 29.00 16.26 -2.94
C ARG A 262 27.71 15.48 -2.76
N GLU A 263 27.26 15.32 -1.52
CA GLU A 263 25.94 14.70 -1.24
C GLU A 263 24.81 15.48 -1.94
N PRO A 264 24.04 14.85 -2.83
CA PRO A 264 22.87 15.48 -3.44
C PRO A 264 21.89 15.97 -2.35
N ALA A 265 21.19 17.08 -2.61
CA ALA A 265 20.18 17.62 -1.67
C ALA A 265 19.12 16.57 -1.28
N ALA A 266 18.80 15.64 -2.21
CA ALA A 266 17.93 14.51 -1.97
C ALA A 266 18.39 13.59 -0.83
N TYR A 267 19.68 13.32 -0.71
CA TYR A 267 20.24 12.49 0.38
C TYR A 267 20.15 13.18 1.75
N ARG A 268 20.37 14.50 1.76
CA ARG A 268 20.20 15.29 3.00
C ARG A 268 18.74 15.31 3.44
N ALA A 269 17.82 15.45 2.49
CA ALA A 269 16.39 15.35 2.75
C ALA A 269 16.00 13.95 3.26
N ASP A 270 16.49 12.87 2.64
CA ASP A 270 16.24 11.50 3.10
C ASP A 270 16.76 11.25 4.51
N ARG A 271 17.98 11.72 4.83
CA ARG A 271 18.55 11.59 6.18
C ARG A 271 17.69 12.28 7.24
N LEU A 272 17.06 13.42 6.89
CA LEU A 272 16.13 14.12 7.78
C LEU A 272 14.81 13.37 7.90
N LEU A 273 14.22 12.97 6.76
CA LEU A 273 12.88 12.39 6.68
C LEU A 273 12.83 10.91 7.14
N THR A 274 13.95 10.17 7.02
CA THR A 274 14.03 8.76 7.41
C THR A 274 14.92 8.55 8.66
N GLY A 275 15.42 9.63 9.25
CA GLY A 275 16.25 9.59 10.45
C GLY A 275 15.49 9.09 11.68
N ARG A 276 16.16 8.28 12.51
CA ARG A 276 15.55 7.66 13.72
C ARG A 276 14.92 8.65 14.70
N GLY A 277 15.47 9.86 14.83
CA GLY A 277 15.00 10.87 15.78
C GLY A 277 14.01 11.87 15.18
N LEU A 278 14.27 12.35 13.96
CA LEU A 278 13.50 13.43 13.32
C LEU A 278 12.43 12.93 12.34
N GLY A 279 12.53 11.70 11.83
CA GLY A 279 11.61 11.19 10.81
C GLY A 279 10.15 11.17 11.28
N ILE A 280 9.87 10.66 12.48
CA ILE A 280 8.49 10.62 13.02
C ILE A 280 7.97 12.03 13.37
N PRO A 281 8.69 12.90 14.09
CA PRO A 281 8.23 14.27 14.34
C PRO A 281 7.94 15.06 13.06
N VAL A 282 8.79 14.99 12.04
CA VAL A 282 8.58 15.66 10.75
C VAL A 282 7.35 15.10 10.04
N MET A 283 7.15 13.78 10.10
CA MET A 283 5.96 13.11 9.55
C MET A 283 4.67 13.63 10.20
N LEU A 284 4.64 13.73 11.53
CA LEU A 284 3.48 14.23 12.26
C LEU A 284 3.25 15.73 12.03
N ALA A 285 4.31 16.53 11.96
CA ALA A 285 4.22 17.96 11.65
C ALA A 285 3.66 18.19 10.23
N LEU A 286 4.11 17.42 9.24
CA LEU A 286 3.61 17.55 7.87
C LEU A 286 2.16 17.07 7.76
N LEU A 287 1.79 15.98 8.45
CA LEU A 287 0.39 15.53 8.53
C LEU A 287 -0.50 16.61 9.16
N GLY A 288 -0.08 17.18 10.28
CA GLY A 288 -0.79 18.29 10.95
C GLY A 288 -0.92 19.52 10.05
N LEU A 289 0.13 19.85 9.28
CA LEU A 289 0.09 20.97 8.32
C LEU A 289 -0.91 20.71 7.19
N VAL A 290 -0.94 19.50 6.62
CA VAL A 290 -1.92 19.13 5.57
C VAL A 290 -3.35 19.23 6.11
N LEU A 291 -3.59 18.71 7.33
CA LEU A 291 -4.89 18.79 7.97
C LEU A 291 -5.29 20.24 8.27
N LEU A 292 -4.39 21.03 8.85
CA LEU A 292 -4.64 22.45 9.14
C LEU A 292 -4.97 23.23 7.86
N THR A 293 -4.18 23.04 6.80
CA THR A 293 -4.41 23.68 5.50
C THR A 293 -5.77 23.27 4.93
N THR A 294 -6.12 21.98 5.01
CA THR A 294 -7.42 21.49 4.54
C THR A 294 -8.57 22.10 5.33
N ILE A 295 -8.48 22.14 6.66
CA ILE A 295 -9.53 22.72 7.55
C ILE A 295 -9.73 24.19 7.26
N VAL A 296 -8.65 24.98 7.21
CA VAL A 296 -8.73 26.43 7.04
C VAL A 296 -9.24 26.80 5.65
N LEU A 297 -8.71 26.17 4.60
CA LEU A 297 -9.07 26.53 3.22
C LEU A 297 -10.41 25.94 2.77
N ALA A 298 -10.90 24.87 3.38
CA ALA A 298 -12.18 24.27 3.01
C ALA A 298 -13.40 25.07 3.50
N ASN A 299 -13.26 25.86 4.57
CA ASN A 299 -14.39 26.55 5.20
C ASN A 299 -15.11 27.52 4.26
N ALA A 300 -14.39 28.41 3.58
CA ALA A 300 -15.00 29.40 2.69
C ALA A 300 -15.71 28.76 1.48
N PRO A 301 -15.11 27.79 0.73
CA PRO A 301 -15.82 27.07 -0.32
C PRO A 301 -17.04 26.27 0.18
N SER A 302 -16.97 25.70 1.39
CA SER A 302 -18.11 24.96 1.98
C SER A 302 -19.29 25.90 2.25
N GLN A 303 -19.06 27.07 2.82
CA GLN A 303 -20.09 28.08 3.06
C GLN A 303 -20.69 28.62 1.76
N TRP A 304 -19.85 28.93 0.77
CA TRP A 304 -20.32 29.36 -0.55
C TRP A 304 -21.21 28.29 -1.21
N LEU A 305 -20.80 27.04 -1.15
CA LEU A 305 -21.53 25.91 -1.74
C LEU A 305 -22.86 25.67 -1.00
N SER A 306 -22.87 25.79 0.33
CA SER A 306 -24.08 25.72 1.15
C SER A 306 -25.06 26.81 0.76
N GLY A 307 -24.61 28.09 0.61
CA GLY A 307 -25.43 29.20 0.13
C GLY A 307 -26.00 28.96 -1.28
N LEU A 308 -25.19 28.39 -2.20
CA LEU A 308 -25.65 28.02 -3.54
C LEU A 308 -26.76 26.96 -3.48
N PHE A 309 -26.59 25.91 -2.67
CA PHE A 309 -27.61 24.88 -2.52
C PHE A 309 -28.85 25.41 -1.79
N ALA A 310 -28.74 26.30 -0.83
CA ALA A 310 -29.88 26.96 -0.22
C ALA A 310 -30.68 27.81 -1.24
N TRP A 311 -29.98 28.52 -2.13
CA TRP A 311 -30.61 29.23 -3.24
C TRP A 311 -31.31 28.27 -4.22
N LEU A 312 -30.64 27.20 -4.65
CA LEU A 312 -31.20 26.17 -5.54
C LEU A 312 -32.39 25.46 -4.88
N GLY A 313 -32.30 25.21 -3.57
CA GLY A 313 -33.36 24.59 -2.78
C GLY A 313 -34.67 25.34 -2.86
N ARG A 314 -34.65 26.68 -2.77
CA ARG A 314 -35.86 27.49 -2.93
C ARG A 314 -36.53 27.36 -4.30
N HIS A 315 -35.78 27.06 -5.35
CA HIS A 315 -36.34 26.83 -6.68
C HIS A 315 -36.91 25.40 -6.82
N ILE A 316 -36.21 24.41 -6.23
CA ILE A 316 -36.68 23.01 -6.21
C ILE A 316 -37.95 22.89 -5.37
N ASP A 317 -37.99 23.56 -4.21
CA ASP A 317 -39.16 23.60 -3.33
C ASP A 317 -40.42 24.07 -4.09
N ARG A 318 -40.31 25.22 -4.79
CA ARG A 318 -41.39 25.75 -5.66
C ARG A 318 -41.75 24.80 -6.82
N ALA A 319 -40.75 24.13 -7.40
CA ALA A 319 -41.00 23.21 -8.52
C ALA A 319 -41.74 21.93 -8.05
N LEU A 320 -41.61 21.57 -6.78
CA LEU A 320 -42.29 20.44 -6.18
C LEU A 320 -43.69 20.80 -5.61
N ASP A 321 -44.09 22.07 -5.56
CA ASP A 321 -45.41 22.52 -5.08
C ASP A 321 -46.61 21.74 -5.69
N PRO A 322 -46.61 21.34 -6.98
CA PRO A 322 -47.70 20.57 -7.53
C PRO A 322 -47.73 19.09 -7.11
N ALA A 323 -46.69 18.60 -6.41
CA ALA A 323 -46.65 17.21 -5.95
C ALA A 323 -47.48 17.01 -4.67
N PRO A 324 -47.94 15.76 -4.38
CA PRO A 324 -48.61 15.45 -3.11
C PRO A 324 -47.71 15.85 -1.93
N GLY A 325 -48.29 16.49 -0.89
CA GLY A 325 -47.54 17.10 0.22
C GLY A 325 -46.53 16.17 0.91
N TRP A 326 -46.87 14.86 1.04
CA TRP A 326 -45.92 13.89 1.59
C TRP A 326 -44.72 13.61 0.65
N LEU A 327 -44.95 13.60 -0.66
CA LEU A 327 -43.91 13.38 -1.66
C LEU A 327 -43.01 14.60 -1.77
N HIS A 328 -43.61 15.80 -1.79
CA HIS A 328 -42.86 17.06 -1.73
C HIS A 328 -41.93 17.11 -0.51
N ALA A 329 -42.47 16.85 0.69
CA ALA A 329 -41.72 16.86 1.91
C ALA A 329 -40.61 15.79 1.91
N MET A 330 -40.87 14.57 1.45
CA MET A 330 -39.86 13.50 1.36
C MET A 330 -38.74 13.85 0.39
N LEU A 331 -39.08 14.36 -0.81
CA LEU A 331 -38.08 14.70 -1.82
C LEU A 331 -37.25 15.93 -1.43
N TYR A 332 -37.88 16.96 -0.90
CA TYR A 332 -37.19 18.18 -0.51
C TYR A 332 -36.45 18.04 0.82
N GLN A 333 -37.15 17.64 1.89
CA GLN A 333 -36.58 17.58 3.22
C GLN A 333 -35.75 16.30 3.46
N GLY A 334 -36.21 15.16 2.91
CA GLY A 334 -35.52 13.88 3.06
C GLY A 334 -34.35 13.71 2.10
N VAL A 335 -34.55 13.96 0.81
CA VAL A 335 -33.51 13.67 -0.18
C VAL A 335 -32.65 14.89 -0.48
N TYR A 336 -33.25 16.02 -0.91
CA TYR A 336 -32.51 17.19 -1.36
C TYR A 336 -31.62 17.78 -0.26
N ARG A 337 -32.17 17.99 0.93
CA ARG A 337 -31.39 18.54 2.08
C ARG A 337 -30.20 17.65 2.46
N VAL A 338 -30.39 16.33 2.47
CA VAL A 338 -29.29 15.41 2.73
C VAL A 338 -28.20 15.50 1.67
N LEU A 339 -28.58 15.52 0.40
CA LEU A 339 -27.63 15.61 -0.71
C LEU A 339 -26.88 16.95 -0.70
N SER A 340 -27.59 18.06 -0.48
CA SER A 340 -26.96 19.39 -0.42
C SER A 340 -25.96 19.49 0.74
N TRP A 341 -26.30 18.95 1.91
CA TRP A 341 -25.38 18.85 3.05
C TRP A 341 -24.14 18.02 2.71
N VAL A 342 -24.32 16.79 2.22
CA VAL A 342 -23.21 15.89 1.89
C VAL A 342 -22.25 16.55 0.89
N VAL A 343 -22.78 17.21 -0.16
CA VAL A 343 -21.93 17.88 -1.15
C VAL A 343 -21.21 19.08 -0.56
N SER A 344 -21.90 19.93 0.19
CA SER A 344 -21.32 21.15 0.76
C SER A 344 -20.21 20.87 1.77
N VAL A 345 -20.36 19.81 2.57
CA VAL A 345 -19.41 19.46 3.62
C VAL A 345 -18.27 18.56 3.11
N MET A 346 -18.53 17.66 2.16
CA MET A 346 -17.51 16.73 1.66
C MET A 346 -16.65 17.28 0.53
N LEU A 347 -17.27 17.95 -0.45
CA LEU A 347 -16.58 18.31 -1.70
C LEU A 347 -15.36 19.22 -1.46
N PRO A 348 -15.45 20.32 -0.71
CA PRO A 348 -14.31 21.22 -0.53
C PRO A 348 -13.12 20.59 0.20
N PRO A 349 -13.28 19.92 1.37
CA PRO A 349 -12.16 19.22 1.99
C PRO A 349 -11.54 18.13 1.11
N MET A 350 -12.35 17.36 0.38
CA MET A 350 -11.84 16.33 -0.53
C MET A 350 -11.09 16.92 -1.72
N ALA A 351 -11.60 18.04 -2.28
CA ALA A 351 -10.97 18.73 -3.40
C ALA A 351 -9.62 19.37 -3.03
N LEU A 352 -9.37 19.62 -1.75
CA LEU A 352 -8.09 20.09 -1.23
C LEU A 352 -7.18 18.94 -0.78
N PHE A 353 -7.72 18.00 0.01
CA PHE A 353 -6.96 16.91 0.59
C PHE A 353 -6.38 15.97 -0.48
N PHE A 354 -7.18 15.50 -1.44
CA PHE A 354 -6.71 14.54 -2.44
C PHE A 354 -5.59 15.07 -3.35
N PRO A 355 -5.65 16.30 -3.88
CA PRO A 355 -4.53 16.87 -4.62
C PRO A 355 -3.27 17.02 -3.77
N LEU A 356 -3.37 17.54 -2.54
CA LEU A 356 -2.23 17.68 -1.63
C LEU A 356 -1.59 16.32 -1.33
N PHE A 357 -2.41 15.32 -1.04
CA PHE A 357 -1.94 13.97 -0.77
C PHE A 357 -1.29 13.33 -2.00
N THR A 358 -1.90 13.50 -3.19
CA THR A 358 -1.34 12.97 -4.45
C THR A 358 -0.03 13.68 -4.83
N LEU A 359 0.10 14.98 -4.53
CA LEU A 359 1.37 15.69 -4.70
C LEU A 359 2.46 15.13 -3.80
N LEU A 360 2.17 14.81 -2.53
CA LEU A 360 3.11 14.16 -1.62
C LEU A 360 3.48 12.74 -2.10
N GLU A 361 2.54 12.01 -2.69
CA GLU A 361 2.77 10.73 -3.32
C GLU A 361 3.71 10.86 -4.53
N ASP A 362 3.43 11.79 -5.42
CA ASP A 362 4.19 12.01 -6.67
C ASP A 362 5.63 12.48 -6.41
N VAL A 363 5.82 13.34 -5.41
CA VAL A 363 7.16 13.75 -4.93
C VAL A 363 7.95 12.56 -4.38
N GLY A 364 7.27 11.48 -3.96
CA GLY A 364 7.89 10.29 -3.35
C GLY A 364 8.02 10.38 -1.83
N TYR A 365 7.23 11.25 -1.18
CA TYR A 365 7.24 11.35 0.28
C TYR A 365 6.58 10.17 0.98
N LEU A 366 5.48 9.62 0.42
CA LEU A 366 4.75 8.51 1.05
C LEU A 366 5.59 7.25 1.28
N PRO A 367 6.49 6.82 0.36
CA PRO A 367 7.41 5.72 0.63
C PRO A 367 8.33 5.98 1.84
N ARG A 368 8.71 7.24 2.13
CA ARG A 368 9.52 7.61 3.31
C ARG A 368 8.73 7.44 4.60
N VAL A 369 7.45 7.80 4.58
CA VAL A 369 6.53 7.53 5.70
C VAL A 369 6.39 6.03 5.94
N ALA A 370 6.17 5.25 4.88
CA ALA A 370 6.10 3.80 4.98
C ALA A 370 7.40 3.19 5.53
N PHE A 371 8.56 3.71 5.13
CA PHE A 371 9.87 3.29 5.64
C PHE A 371 10.02 3.55 7.15
N ASN A 372 9.60 4.74 7.64
CA ASN A 372 9.64 5.07 9.06
C ASN A 372 8.73 4.14 9.88
N MET A 373 7.56 3.82 9.35
CA MET A 373 6.56 2.98 10.03
C MET A 373 6.81 1.48 9.88
N ASP A 374 7.58 1.06 8.89
CA ASP A 374 7.83 -0.36 8.57
C ASP A 374 8.32 -1.16 9.78
N ARG A 375 9.24 -0.58 10.56
CA ARG A 375 9.75 -1.20 11.78
C ARG A 375 8.64 -1.47 12.81
N CYS A 376 7.68 -0.53 12.95
CA CYS A 376 6.55 -0.68 13.87
C CYS A 376 5.62 -1.81 13.39
N PHE A 377 5.35 -1.88 12.08
CA PHE A 377 4.52 -2.92 11.49
C PHE A 377 5.19 -4.30 11.54
N GLN A 378 6.49 -4.40 11.26
CA GLN A 378 7.25 -5.64 11.40
C GLN A 378 7.23 -6.16 12.84
N GLY A 379 7.37 -5.29 13.84
CA GLY A 379 7.22 -5.64 15.25
C GLY A 379 5.84 -6.21 15.61
N CYS A 380 4.82 -5.86 14.84
CA CYS A 380 3.46 -6.39 14.94
C CYS A 380 3.20 -7.59 14.02
N ARG A 381 4.21 -8.13 13.34
CA ARG A 381 4.12 -9.22 12.34
C ARG A 381 3.19 -8.88 11.17
N ALA A 382 3.16 -7.61 10.78
CA ALA A 382 2.42 -7.08 9.65
C ALA A 382 3.39 -6.45 8.65
N CYS A 383 2.94 -6.22 7.41
CA CYS A 383 3.77 -5.65 6.34
C CYS A 383 3.82 -4.12 6.41
N GLY A 384 4.98 -3.53 6.21
CA GLY A 384 5.12 -2.06 6.12
C GLY A 384 4.32 -1.39 5.01
N LYS A 385 3.97 -2.13 3.93
CA LYS A 385 3.05 -1.65 2.89
C LYS A 385 1.66 -1.29 3.45
N GLN A 386 1.27 -1.84 4.60
CA GLN A 386 0.00 -1.51 5.28
C GLN A 386 -0.07 -0.01 5.63
N CYS A 387 1.05 0.64 5.90
CA CYS A 387 1.09 2.08 6.13
C CYS A 387 0.56 2.87 4.91
N LEU A 388 0.93 2.46 3.69
CA LEU A 388 0.45 3.11 2.46
C LEU A 388 -1.07 2.95 2.31
N THR A 389 -1.61 1.76 2.61
CA THR A 389 -3.06 1.52 2.53
C THR A 389 -3.83 2.34 3.57
N MET A 390 -3.27 2.50 4.78
CA MET A 390 -3.83 3.38 5.80
C MET A 390 -3.84 4.85 5.36
N MET A 391 -2.74 5.32 4.75
CA MET A 391 -2.67 6.70 4.23
C MET A 391 -3.70 6.95 3.13
N MET A 392 -3.94 5.97 2.24
CA MET A 392 -5.05 6.04 1.28
C MET A 392 -6.41 6.03 2.00
N GLY A 393 -6.52 5.30 3.11
CA GLY A 393 -7.70 5.22 3.98
C GLY A 393 -8.08 6.55 4.62
N LEU A 394 -7.12 7.42 4.97
CA LEU A 394 -7.37 8.78 5.46
C LEU A 394 -8.20 9.61 4.45
N GLY A 395 -8.01 9.39 3.16
CA GLY A 395 -8.86 9.97 2.14
C GLY A 395 -10.22 9.26 2.04
N CYS A 396 -10.19 7.95 1.84
CA CYS A 396 -11.39 7.11 1.72
C CYS A 396 -11.04 5.66 2.06
N ASN A 397 -11.74 5.05 3.03
CA ASN A 397 -11.51 3.67 3.43
C ASN A 397 -11.70 2.66 2.28
N ALA A 398 -12.66 2.88 1.38
CA ALA A 398 -12.85 2.04 0.21
C ALA A 398 -11.62 2.07 -0.74
N VAL A 399 -10.97 3.23 -0.88
CA VAL A 399 -9.71 3.36 -1.66
C VAL A 399 -8.57 2.67 -0.93
N GLY A 400 -8.48 2.80 0.40
CA GLY A 400 -7.50 2.08 1.23
C GLY A 400 -7.63 0.57 1.09
N VAL A 401 -8.87 0.04 1.10
CA VAL A 401 -9.17 -1.38 0.89
C VAL A 401 -8.71 -1.85 -0.49
N CYS A 402 -9.02 -1.12 -1.57
CA CYS A 402 -8.50 -1.42 -2.90
C CYS A 402 -6.97 -1.36 -2.95
N GLY A 403 -6.36 -0.41 -2.22
CA GLY A 403 -4.91 -0.26 -2.08
C GLY A 403 -4.24 -1.47 -1.45
N CYS A 404 -4.94 -2.29 -0.67
CA CYS A 404 -4.37 -3.50 -0.06
C CYS A 404 -3.91 -4.54 -1.09
N ARG A 405 -4.28 -4.41 -2.36
CA ARG A 405 -3.78 -5.24 -3.48
C ARG A 405 -2.25 -5.12 -3.67
N ILE A 406 -1.62 -4.02 -3.21
CA ILE A 406 -0.17 -3.86 -3.24
C ILE A 406 0.58 -4.79 -2.27
N ILE A 407 -0.14 -5.44 -1.36
CA ILE A 407 0.42 -6.39 -0.38
C ILE A 407 0.39 -7.78 -1.00
N ASP A 408 1.56 -8.37 -1.21
CA ASP A 408 1.73 -9.63 -1.94
C ASP A 408 1.20 -10.83 -1.13
N SER A 409 1.47 -10.86 0.19
CA SER A 409 1.03 -11.92 1.09
C SER A 409 -0.50 -11.87 1.31
N PRO A 410 -1.27 -12.93 0.96
CA PRO A 410 -2.71 -12.98 1.18
C PRO A 410 -3.10 -12.81 2.65
N ARG A 411 -2.28 -13.35 3.57
CA ARG A 411 -2.46 -13.22 5.01
C ARG A 411 -2.34 -11.76 5.47
N GLU A 412 -1.27 -11.08 5.07
CA GLU A 412 -1.00 -9.69 5.45
C GLU A 412 -1.99 -8.74 4.78
N ARG A 413 -2.38 -9.02 3.55
CA ARG A 413 -3.46 -8.32 2.84
C ARG A 413 -4.76 -8.39 3.62
N LEU A 414 -5.11 -9.56 4.16
CA LEU A 414 -6.32 -9.73 4.95
C LEU A 414 -6.24 -8.97 6.28
N ILE A 415 -5.09 -8.97 6.98
CA ILE A 415 -4.88 -8.15 8.18
C ILE A 415 -5.08 -6.67 7.85
N ALA A 416 -4.48 -6.19 6.77
CA ALA A 416 -4.62 -4.81 6.32
C ALA A 416 -6.08 -4.44 5.99
N LEU A 417 -6.82 -5.32 5.30
CA LEU A 417 -8.24 -5.15 5.01
C LEU A 417 -9.10 -5.03 6.29
N LEU A 418 -8.88 -5.92 7.27
CA LEU A 418 -9.65 -5.96 8.51
C LEU A 418 -9.39 -4.75 9.42
N THR A 419 -8.19 -4.19 9.36
CA THR A 419 -7.79 -3.07 10.21
C THR A 419 -7.91 -1.70 9.55
N ASN A 420 -8.12 -1.65 8.22
CA ASN A 420 -8.18 -0.38 7.47
C ASN A 420 -9.28 0.57 7.96
N SER A 421 -10.41 0.04 8.44
CA SER A 421 -11.54 0.82 8.95
C SER A 421 -11.26 1.57 10.27
N LEU A 422 -10.20 1.23 10.98
CA LEU A 422 -9.73 2.01 12.13
C LEU A 422 -9.13 3.36 11.71
N THR A 423 -8.69 3.49 10.46
CA THR A 423 -8.18 4.76 9.95
C THR A 423 -9.35 5.71 9.68
N PRO A 424 -9.42 6.91 10.31
CA PRO A 424 -10.48 7.86 10.06
C PRO A 424 -10.41 8.38 8.63
N CYS A 425 -11.49 8.19 7.88
CA CYS A 425 -11.60 8.72 6.52
C CYS A 425 -12.12 10.16 6.53
N ASN A 426 -12.04 10.81 5.37
CA ASN A 426 -12.51 12.19 5.22
C ASN A 426 -13.97 12.39 5.64
N GLY A 427 -14.83 11.39 5.48
CA GLY A 427 -16.23 11.46 5.91
C GLY A 427 -16.43 11.50 7.44
N ARG A 428 -15.43 11.10 8.23
CA ARG A 428 -15.46 11.20 9.69
C ARG A 428 -14.93 12.54 10.21
N PHE A 429 -14.09 13.24 9.43
CA PHE A 429 -13.47 14.50 9.84
C PHE A 429 -14.45 15.62 10.20
N PRO A 430 -15.55 15.87 9.46
CA PRO A 430 -16.47 16.92 9.81
C PRO A 430 -17.00 16.81 11.24
N MET A 431 -17.41 15.62 11.63
CA MET A 431 -17.86 15.38 13.01
C MET A 431 -16.73 15.54 14.03
N LEU A 432 -15.54 14.98 13.75
CA LEU A 432 -14.37 15.08 14.64
C LEU A 432 -13.93 16.55 14.80
N ILE A 433 -13.95 17.34 13.72
CA ILE A 433 -13.63 18.78 13.74
C ILE A 433 -14.66 19.54 14.55
N ALA A 434 -15.96 19.31 14.29
CA ALA A 434 -17.03 20.01 14.99
C ALA A 434 -17.00 19.75 16.49
N LEU A 435 -16.87 18.48 16.91
CA LEU A 435 -16.86 18.11 18.33
C LEU A 435 -15.57 18.56 19.05
N SER A 436 -14.41 18.44 18.40
CA SER A 436 -13.15 18.90 18.99
C SER A 436 -13.12 20.43 19.11
N GLY A 437 -13.64 21.15 18.13
CA GLY A 437 -13.79 22.59 18.18
C GLY A 437 -14.76 23.08 19.25
N ALA A 438 -15.89 22.40 19.40
CA ALA A 438 -16.94 22.76 20.35
C ALA A 438 -16.54 22.53 21.81
N PHE A 439 -15.90 21.38 22.12
CA PHE A 439 -15.71 20.92 23.49
C PHE A 439 -14.26 20.88 23.98
N LEU A 440 -13.27 20.75 23.09
CA LEU A 440 -11.87 20.58 23.47
C LEU A 440 -10.98 21.77 23.12
N ALA A 441 -11.26 22.49 22.01
CA ALA A 441 -10.41 23.60 21.57
C ALA A 441 -10.67 24.89 22.34
N GLY A 442 -11.89 25.09 22.85
CA GLY A 442 -12.34 26.35 23.45
C GLY A 442 -12.38 27.48 22.42
N GLY A 443 -12.87 28.66 22.82
CA GLY A 443 -12.85 29.88 21.98
C GLY A 443 -11.45 30.52 21.95
N GLY A 444 -11.16 31.26 20.88
CA GLY A 444 -9.97 32.10 20.78
C GLY A 444 -9.12 31.86 19.52
N PRO A 445 -8.06 32.65 19.32
CA PRO A 445 -7.26 32.65 18.09
C PRO A 445 -6.52 31.35 17.82
N LEU A 446 -6.30 30.52 18.84
CA LEU A 446 -5.63 29.23 18.73
C LEU A 446 -6.58 28.03 18.58
N ALA A 447 -7.90 28.23 18.47
CA ALA A 447 -8.89 27.16 18.38
C ALA A 447 -8.61 26.21 17.21
N SER A 448 -8.33 26.74 16.01
CA SER A 448 -8.01 25.91 14.84
C SER A 448 -6.75 25.07 15.03
N LEU A 449 -5.73 25.60 15.69
CA LEU A 449 -4.50 24.86 16.01
C LEU A 449 -4.78 23.74 17.01
N LYS A 450 -5.56 24.01 18.07
CA LYS A 450 -5.95 22.98 19.07
C LYS A 450 -6.78 21.87 18.42
N THR A 451 -7.72 22.22 17.53
CA THR A 451 -8.50 21.26 16.75
C THR A 451 -7.59 20.40 15.87
N ALA A 452 -6.64 21.00 15.15
CA ALA A 452 -5.69 20.25 14.33
C ALA A 452 -4.79 19.30 15.17
N LEU A 453 -4.34 19.74 16.34
CA LEU A 453 -3.58 18.90 17.27
C LEU A 453 -4.42 17.74 17.81
N CYS A 454 -5.69 18.00 18.18
CA CYS A 454 -6.62 16.96 18.61
C CYS A 454 -6.83 15.90 17.51
N LEU A 455 -7.07 16.32 16.28
CA LEU A 455 -7.21 15.42 15.13
C LEU A 455 -5.94 14.62 14.88
N THR A 456 -4.78 15.26 14.96
CA THR A 456 -3.49 14.56 14.83
C THR A 456 -3.33 13.51 15.92
N GLY A 457 -3.69 13.83 17.17
CA GLY A 457 -3.71 12.88 18.29
C GLY A 457 -4.65 11.69 18.04
N LEU A 458 -5.85 11.92 17.53
CA LEU A 458 -6.80 10.86 17.15
C LEU A 458 -6.26 9.98 16.02
N ILE A 459 -5.56 10.55 15.04
CA ILE A 459 -4.91 9.77 13.98
C ILE A 459 -3.77 8.92 14.55
N VAL A 460 -2.95 9.45 15.46
CA VAL A 460 -1.90 8.69 16.14
C VAL A 460 -2.51 7.54 16.96
N LEU A 461 -3.61 7.78 17.67
CA LEU A 461 -4.36 6.74 18.37
C LEU A 461 -4.88 5.67 17.40
N SER A 462 -5.42 6.06 16.27
CA SER A 462 -5.85 5.16 15.19
C SER A 462 -4.72 4.25 14.70
N VAL A 463 -3.52 4.81 14.48
CA VAL A 463 -2.33 4.04 14.12
C VAL A 463 -1.97 3.03 15.22
N ALA A 464 -1.97 3.46 16.48
CA ALA A 464 -1.66 2.58 17.62
C ALA A 464 -2.66 1.43 17.73
N LEU A 465 -3.97 1.70 17.55
CA LEU A 465 -5.03 0.69 17.54
C LEU A 465 -4.86 -0.29 16.38
N THR A 466 -4.53 0.22 15.20
CA THR A 466 -4.25 -0.61 14.01
C THR A 466 -3.07 -1.54 14.26
N LEU A 467 -1.97 -1.05 14.83
CA LEU A 467 -0.82 -1.87 15.20
C LEU A 467 -1.18 -2.92 16.25
N GLY A 468 -1.91 -2.53 17.30
CA GLY A 468 -2.38 -3.43 18.34
C GLY A 468 -3.28 -4.55 17.80
N LEU A 469 -4.28 -4.19 16.97
CA LEU A 469 -5.19 -5.15 16.35
C LEU A 469 -4.48 -6.05 15.34
N SER A 470 -3.55 -5.50 14.53
CA SER A 470 -2.71 -6.29 13.62
C SER A 470 -1.88 -7.32 14.36
N ARG A 471 -1.28 -6.95 15.51
CA ARG A 471 -0.55 -7.87 16.39
C ARG A 471 -1.47 -8.96 16.96
N LEU A 472 -2.66 -8.58 17.43
CA LEU A 472 -3.65 -9.52 17.96
C LEU A 472 -4.09 -10.53 16.89
N LEU A 473 -4.44 -10.05 15.68
CA LEU A 473 -4.83 -10.91 14.55
C LEU A 473 -3.70 -11.85 14.14
N SER A 474 -2.46 -11.35 14.11
CA SER A 474 -1.27 -12.15 13.77
C SER A 474 -0.94 -13.21 14.84
N ALA A 475 -1.29 -12.97 16.09
CA ALA A 475 -1.06 -13.93 17.18
C ALA A 475 -2.18 -14.97 17.29
N THR A 476 -3.40 -14.64 16.85
CA THR A 476 -4.60 -15.47 17.04
C THR A 476 -5.13 -16.07 15.76
N LEU A 477 -5.90 -15.30 14.99
CA LEU A 477 -6.69 -15.77 13.85
C LEU A 477 -5.86 -16.01 12.59
N LEU A 478 -4.85 -15.18 12.35
CA LEU A 478 -4.03 -15.16 11.13
C LEU A 478 -2.55 -15.41 11.48
N ARG A 479 -2.28 -16.54 12.15
CA ARG A 479 -0.92 -16.93 12.55
C ARG A 479 -0.01 -17.12 11.34
N GLY A 480 1.26 -16.70 11.46
CA GLY A 480 2.29 -16.88 10.43
C GLY A 480 3.46 -15.92 10.61
N MET A 481 4.54 -16.17 9.88
CA MET A 481 5.70 -15.26 9.83
C MET A 481 5.42 -14.09 8.88
N PRO A 482 5.91 -12.87 9.18
CA PRO A 482 5.81 -11.75 8.26
C PRO A 482 6.63 -12.03 6.99
N SER A 483 6.15 -11.53 5.85
CA SER A 483 6.94 -11.54 4.63
C SER A 483 8.15 -10.61 4.78
N SER A 484 9.32 -11.08 4.36
CA SER A 484 10.51 -10.23 4.32
C SER A 484 10.40 -9.30 3.11
N PHE A 485 9.92 -8.10 3.33
CA PHE A 485 9.84 -7.07 2.30
C PHE A 485 10.94 -6.02 2.52
N ALA A 486 11.74 -5.76 1.50
CA ALA A 486 12.66 -4.64 1.49
C ALA A 486 12.00 -3.46 0.77
N LEU A 487 11.63 -2.43 1.53
CA LEU A 487 11.06 -1.21 0.95
C LEU A 487 12.15 -0.42 0.22
N GLU A 488 12.05 -0.35 -1.11
CA GLU A 488 12.90 0.54 -1.90
C GLU A 488 12.33 1.96 -1.86
N LEU A 489 13.19 2.92 -1.47
CA LEU A 489 12.84 4.33 -1.54
C LEU A 489 12.99 4.83 -2.99
N PRO A 490 11.90 5.14 -3.69
CA PRO A 490 11.99 5.69 -5.03
C PRO A 490 12.67 7.06 -4.99
N PRO A 491 13.35 7.47 -6.07
CA PRO A 491 13.94 8.81 -6.17
C PRO A 491 12.86 9.88 -6.11
N TYR A 492 13.21 11.06 -5.57
CA TYR A 492 12.34 12.23 -5.64
C TYR A 492 12.08 12.61 -7.09
N ARG A 493 10.82 12.84 -7.40
CA ARG A 493 10.39 13.28 -8.73
C ARG A 493 9.85 14.70 -8.64
N ARG A 494 10.03 15.49 -9.70
CA ARG A 494 9.35 16.79 -9.80
C ARG A 494 7.89 16.52 -10.13
N PRO A 495 6.94 16.93 -9.27
CA PRO A 495 5.53 16.67 -9.49
C PRO A 495 5.02 17.45 -10.69
N GLN A 496 4.16 16.82 -11.49
CA GLN A 496 3.45 17.48 -12.58
C GLN A 496 2.16 18.11 -12.04
N VAL A 497 2.29 19.21 -11.27
CA VAL A 497 1.24 19.82 -10.45
C VAL A 497 -0.11 19.90 -11.17
N GLY A 498 -0.15 20.45 -12.39
CA GLY A 498 -1.41 20.60 -13.15
C GLY A 498 -2.08 19.27 -13.47
N LYS A 499 -1.33 18.27 -13.95
CA LYS A 499 -1.89 16.94 -14.25
C LYS A 499 -2.34 16.22 -13.00
N VAL A 500 -1.59 16.35 -11.90
CA VAL A 500 -1.93 15.73 -10.61
C VAL A 500 -3.22 16.30 -10.06
N ILE A 501 -3.40 17.64 -10.08
CA ILE A 501 -4.62 18.29 -9.60
C ILE A 501 -5.83 17.83 -10.43
N VAL A 502 -5.76 17.93 -11.75
CA VAL A 502 -6.88 17.56 -12.63
C VAL A 502 -7.25 16.09 -12.44
N ARG A 503 -6.27 15.18 -12.46
CA ARG A 503 -6.50 13.75 -12.29
C ARG A 503 -7.07 13.42 -10.89
N SER A 504 -6.57 14.08 -9.85
CA SER A 504 -7.04 13.88 -8.48
C SER A 504 -8.49 14.34 -8.31
N LEU A 505 -8.86 15.48 -8.89
CA LEU A 505 -10.23 16.00 -8.85
C LEU A 505 -11.19 15.08 -9.63
N LEU A 506 -10.86 14.71 -10.86
CA LEU A 506 -11.75 13.93 -11.72
C LEU A 506 -11.84 12.46 -11.28
N ASP A 507 -10.70 11.81 -11.05
CA ASP A 507 -10.67 10.37 -10.80
C ASP A 507 -10.95 10.00 -9.35
N ARG A 508 -10.57 10.84 -8.39
CA ARG A 508 -10.75 10.56 -6.96
C ARG A 508 -11.95 11.31 -6.39
N THR A 509 -11.97 12.64 -6.48
CA THR A 509 -13.00 13.45 -5.80
C THR A 509 -14.39 13.23 -6.40
N ILE A 510 -14.57 13.36 -7.71
CA ILE A 510 -15.89 13.24 -8.36
C ILE A 510 -16.43 11.81 -8.26
N LYS A 511 -15.58 10.79 -8.45
CA LYS A 511 -16.02 9.39 -8.33
C LYS A 511 -16.45 9.01 -6.92
N VAL A 512 -15.74 9.51 -5.90
CA VAL A 512 -16.11 9.25 -4.49
C VAL A 512 -17.38 9.99 -4.13
N LEU A 513 -17.50 11.26 -4.52
CA LEU A 513 -18.70 12.07 -4.32
C LEU A 513 -19.93 11.41 -4.99
N GLY A 514 -19.81 10.96 -6.24
CA GLY A 514 -20.90 10.28 -6.94
C GLY A 514 -21.41 9.04 -6.20
N ARG A 515 -20.50 8.22 -5.63
CA ARG A 515 -20.89 7.06 -4.81
C ARG A 515 -21.59 7.49 -3.51
N ALA A 516 -21.09 8.54 -2.86
CA ALA A 516 -21.70 9.06 -1.64
C ALA A 516 -23.13 9.56 -1.91
N LEU A 517 -23.37 10.27 -3.02
CA LEU A 517 -24.69 10.75 -3.40
C LEU A 517 -25.69 9.60 -3.65
N VAL A 518 -25.26 8.56 -4.36
CA VAL A 518 -26.10 7.36 -4.64
C VAL A 518 -26.52 6.64 -3.35
N THR A 519 -25.68 6.64 -2.32
CA THR A 519 -26.01 6.01 -1.03
C THR A 519 -26.76 6.95 -0.09
N ALA A 520 -26.49 8.25 -0.14
CA ALA A 520 -27.10 9.25 0.74
C ALA A 520 -28.56 9.57 0.36
N ALA A 521 -28.90 9.56 -0.92
CA ALA A 521 -30.26 9.86 -1.35
C ALA A 521 -31.32 8.89 -0.78
N PRO A 522 -31.21 7.56 -0.92
CA PRO A 522 -32.16 6.62 -0.32
C PRO A 522 -32.09 6.63 1.21
N ALA A 523 -30.90 6.88 1.80
CA ALA A 523 -30.79 7.01 3.23
C ALA A 523 -31.57 8.21 3.77
N GLY A 524 -31.49 9.36 3.09
CA GLY A 524 -32.25 10.54 3.45
C GLY A 524 -33.76 10.32 3.38
N ALA A 525 -34.24 9.67 2.33
CA ALA A 525 -35.65 9.30 2.21
C ALA A 525 -36.09 8.35 3.35
N LEU A 526 -35.27 7.35 3.71
CA LEU A 526 -35.53 6.42 4.81
C LEU A 526 -35.60 7.13 6.17
N ILE A 527 -34.64 8.03 6.44
CA ILE A 527 -34.59 8.79 7.70
C ILE A 527 -35.83 9.69 7.82
N TRP A 528 -36.19 10.36 6.74
CA TRP A 528 -37.41 11.17 6.70
C TRP A 528 -38.65 10.31 6.99
N LEU A 529 -38.77 9.13 6.36
CA LEU A 529 -39.89 8.20 6.59
C LEU A 529 -39.96 7.76 8.07
N LEU A 530 -38.82 7.37 8.67
CA LEU A 530 -38.74 6.97 10.06
C LEU A 530 -39.13 8.10 11.03
N GLY A 531 -38.84 9.35 10.66
CA GLY A 531 -39.20 10.54 11.44
C GLY A 531 -40.70 10.88 11.37
N HIS A 532 -41.38 10.59 10.25
CA HIS A 532 -42.75 10.99 10.00
C HIS A 532 -43.79 9.87 10.24
N VAL A 533 -43.39 8.60 10.16
CA VAL A 533 -44.29 7.48 10.47
C VAL A 533 -44.45 7.37 11.99
N GLN A 534 -45.67 7.63 12.45
CA GLN A 534 -46.05 7.50 13.85
C GLN A 534 -46.70 6.14 14.15
N MET A 535 -46.25 5.50 15.22
CA MET A 535 -46.84 4.30 15.79
C MET A 535 -47.08 4.49 17.29
N GLY A 536 -48.34 4.51 17.71
CA GLY A 536 -48.70 4.69 19.12
C GLY A 536 -48.25 6.03 19.73
N GLY A 537 -48.38 7.13 18.94
CA GLY A 537 -48.07 8.49 19.40
C GLY A 537 -46.58 8.88 19.41
N MET A 538 -45.70 8.01 18.98
CA MET A 538 -44.26 8.29 18.83
C MET A 538 -43.79 7.94 17.42
N SER A 539 -42.84 8.72 16.86
CA SER A 539 -42.21 8.40 15.59
C SER A 539 -41.37 7.12 15.70
N LEU A 540 -41.23 6.40 14.59
CA LEU A 540 -40.34 5.22 14.54
C LEU A 540 -38.90 5.58 14.90
N LEU A 541 -38.48 6.80 14.53
CA LEU A 541 -37.14 7.32 14.86
C LEU A 541 -36.98 7.49 16.37
N ALA A 542 -37.96 8.10 17.06
CA ALA A 542 -37.94 8.26 18.51
C ALA A 542 -37.93 6.92 19.24
N ARG A 543 -38.62 5.90 18.73
CA ARG A 543 -38.53 4.54 19.27
C ARG A 543 -37.16 3.91 19.11
N LEU A 544 -36.51 4.12 17.95
CA LEU A 544 -35.14 3.66 17.73
C LEU A 544 -34.18 4.31 18.74
N PHE A 545 -34.34 5.64 18.99
CA PHE A 545 -33.56 6.35 19.99
C PHE A 545 -33.73 5.74 21.39
N ALA A 546 -34.97 5.50 21.81
CA ALA A 546 -35.28 4.90 23.11
C ALA A 546 -34.76 3.45 23.22
N LEU A 547 -34.82 2.66 22.15
CA LEU A 547 -34.32 1.30 22.11
C LEU A 547 -32.80 1.21 22.31
N LEU A 548 -32.06 2.14 21.68
CA LEU A 548 -30.61 2.17 21.72
C LEU A 548 -30.04 2.98 22.91
N ASP A 549 -30.88 3.71 23.66
CA ASP A 549 -30.43 4.54 24.79
C ASP A 549 -29.71 3.77 25.91
N PRO A 550 -30.15 2.58 26.35
CA PRO A 550 -29.41 1.82 27.37
C PRO A 550 -27.98 1.47 26.92
N LEU A 551 -27.81 1.10 25.66
CA LEU A 551 -26.50 0.80 25.11
C LEU A 551 -25.67 2.08 24.90
N GLY A 552 -26.32 3.17 24.46
CA GLY A 552 -25.69 4.48 24.33
C GLY A 552 -25.08 4.95 25.65
N ARG A 553 -25.85 4.91 26.75
CA ARG A 553 -25.38 5.29 28.09
C ARG A 553 -24.20 4.46 28.58
N LEU A 554 -24.21 3.14 28.30
CA LEU A 554 -23.07 2.27 28.61
C LEU A 554 -21.79 2.71 27.90
N LEU A 555 -21.90 3.29 26.71
CA LEU A 555 -20.79 3.81 25.90
C LEU A 555 -20.43 5.28 26.22
N GLY A 556 -21.07 5.88 27.22
CA GLY A 556 -20.88 7.28 27.57
C GLY A 556 -21.52 8.28 26.60
N MET A 557 -22.51 7.83 25.84
CA MET A 557 -23.32 8.58 24.86
C MET A 557 -24.81 8.38 25.18
N ASP A 558 -25.69 8.88 24.34
CA ASP A 558 -27.13 8.63 24.40
C ASP A 558 -27.63 7.78 23.22
N GLY A 559 -28.91 7.41 23.26
CA GLY A 559 -29.56 6.65 22.22
C GLY A 559 -29.68 7.41 20.90
N VAL A 560 -29.75 8.75 20.93
CA VAL A 560 -29.81 9.61 19.74
C VAL A 560 -28.50 9.49 18.96
N MET A 561 -27.37 9.68 19.66
CA MET A 561 -26.05 9.62 19.03
C MET A 561 -25.72 8.23 18.51
N LEU A 562 -26.03 7.17 19.28
CA LEU A 562 -25.81 5.80 18.81
C LEU A 562 -26.68 5.46 17.60
N SER A 563 -27.95 5.89 17.59
CA SER A 563 -28.84 5.72 16.44
C SER A 563 -28.35 6.48 15.22
N ALA A 564 -27.76 7.69 15.43
CA ALA A 564 -27.18 8.45 14.34
C ALA A 564 -25.99 7.71 13.68
N PHE A 565 -25.18 6.99 14.43
CA PHE A 565 -24.14 6.11 13.84
C PHE A 565 -24.74 4.96 13.05
N VAL A 566 -25.82 4.32 13.54
CA VAL A 566 -26.48 3.23 12.84
C VAL A 566 -27.09 3.72 11.52
N LEU A 567 -27.86 4.81 11.55
CA LEU A 567 -28.48 5.41 10.38
C LEU A 567 -27.48 6.07 9.43
N GLY A 568 -26.32 6.48 9.94
CA GLY A 568 -25.19 7.03 9.19
C GLY A 568 -24.33 5.99 8.46
N THR A 569 -24.64 4.68 8.59
CA THR A 569 -23.91 3.60 7.89
C THR A 569 -23.80 3.80 6.37
N PRO A 570 -24.80 4.30 5.64
CA PRO A 570 -24.64 4.62 4.21
C PRO A 570 -23.51 5.60 3.90
N ALA A 571 -23.41 6.66 4.73
CA ALA A 571 -22.42 7.72 4.57
C ALA A 571 -22.09 8.34 5.95
N ASN A 572 -20.84 8.25 6.38
CA ASN A 572 -20.43 8.71 7.74
C ASN A 572 -20.65 10.21 7.97
N GLU A 573 -20.75 10.99 6.91
CA GLU A 573 -20.95 12.44 6.93
C GLU A 573 -22.31 12.85 7.48
N ILE A 574 -23.33 11.99 7.35
CA ILE A 574 -24.69 12.29 7.79
C ILE A 574 -24.92 11.99 9.28
N VAL A 575 -23.94 11.41 10.00
CA VAL A 575 -24.07 11.07 11.42
C VAL A 575 -24.39 12.30 12.25
N LEU A 576 -23.62 13.38 12.13
CA LEU A 576 -23.85 14.62 12.90
C LEU A 576 -25.19 15.29 12.56
N PRO A 577 -25.59 15.47 11.30
CA PRO A 577 -26.92 15.95 10.94
C PRO A 577 -28.07 15.12 11.52
N ILE A 578 -27.96 13.80 11.53
CA ILE A 578 -29.00 12.92 12.12
C ILE A 578 -29.07 13.13 13.63
N ALA A 579 -27.95 13.24 14.33
CA ALA A 579 -27.92 13.51 15.74
C ALA A 579 -28.59 14.86 16.07
N LEU A 580 -28.27 15.91 15.31
CA LEU A 580 -28.88 17.24 15.45
C LEU A 580 -30.39 17.20 15.22
N MET A 581 -30.87 16.50 14.19
CA MET A 581 -32.29 16.28 13.95
C MET A 581 -32.97 15.60 15.13
N GLY A 582 -32.32 14.62 15.74
CA GLY A 582 -32.84 13.92 16.91
C GLY A 582 -32.96 14.85 18.13
N TYR A 583 -32.01 15.74 18.36
CA TYR A 583 -32.02 16.68 19.50
C TYR A 583 -32.99 17.83 19.33
N LEU A 584 -33.21 18.29 18.11
CA LEU A 584 -34.18 19.36 17.84
C LEU A 584 -35.63 18.89 17.79
N GLY A 585 -35.86 17.56 17.75
CA GLY A 585 -37.21 17.00 17.59
C GLY A 585 -37.85 17.30 16.25
N GLU A 586 -37.09 17.88 15.31
CA GLU A 586 -37.55 18.18 13.96
C GLU A 586 -37.36 16.93 13.09
N GLY A 587 -38.42 16.48 12.42
CA GLY A 587 -38.33 15.35 11.47
C GLY A 587 -37.50 15.65 10.20
N THR A 588 -36.70 16.72 10.20
CA THR A 588 -35.94 17.24 9.03
C THR A 588 -34.51 17.58 9.43
N LEU A 589 -33.57 17.38 8.48
CA LEU A 589 -32.16 17.74 8.70
C LEU A 589 -31.96 19.25 8.81
N VAL A 590 -31.21 19.65 9.81
CA VAL A 590 -30.91 21.06 10.14
C VAL A 590 -29.79 21.59 9.26
N GLU A 591 -29.90 22.84 8.81
CA GLU A 591 -28.92 23.48 7.95
C GLU A 591 -27.66 23.97 8.72
N ALA A 592 -26.55 24.12 7.99
CA ALA A 592 -25.23 24.46 8.50
C ALA A 592 -25.12 25.84 9.18
N ASP A 593 -26.08 26.77 8.96
CA ASP A 593 -26.09 28.08 9.61
C ASP A 593 -26.19 27.99 11.14
N SER A 594 -26.60 26.83 11.66
CA SER A 594 -26.64 26.54 13.10
C SER A 594 -25.29 26.11 13.70
N LEU A 595 -24.24 25.94 12.90
CA LEU A 595 -22.91 25.47 13.40
C LEU A 595 -22.28 26.48 14.39
N ALA A 596 -22.58 27.77 14.29
CA ALA A 596 -22.14 28.77 15.26
C ALA A 596 -22.82 28.57 16.63
N SER A 597 -24.04 28.03 16.66
CA SER A 597 -24.81 27.71 17.87
C SER A 597 -24.65 26.25 18.31
N LEU A 598 -23.91 25.44 17.56
CA LEU A 598 -23.73 24.01 17.80
C LEU A 598 -23.26 23.67 19.23
N PRO A 599 -22.25 24.34 19.81
CA PRO A 599 -21.82 24.06 21.18
C PRO A 599 -22.92 24.29 22.21
N ALA A 600 -23.69 25.38 22.05
CA ALA A 600 -24.78 25.72 22.95
C ALA A 600 -25.95 24.74 22.83
N LEU A 601 -26.30 24.33 21.61
CA LEU A 601 -27.34 23.35 21.33
C LEU A 601 -27.00 21.98 21.94
N LEU A 602 -25.79 21.50 21.72
CA LEU A 602 -25.34 20.22 22.25
C LEU A 602 -25.25 20.25 23.78
N ALA A 603 -24.74 21.35 24.36
CA ALA A 603 -24.69 21.52 25.82
C ALA A 603 -26.09 21.55 26.44
N ALA A 604 -27.08 22.22 25.81
CA ALA A 604 -28.48 22.18 26.24
C ALA A 604 -29.10 20.77 26.28
N ASN A 605 -28.59 19.87 25.42
CA ASN A 605 -28.99 18.46 25.38
C ASN A 605 -28.08 17.53 26.22
N GLY A 606 -27.36 18.08 27.20
CA GLY A 606 -26.58 17.30 28.16
C GLY A 606 -25.18 16.89 27.69
N TRP A 607 -24.71 17.42 26.57
CA TRP A 607 -23.35 17.14 26.11
C TRP A 607 -22.30 17.84 26.97
N ASN A 608 -21.28 17.10 27.32
CA ASN A 608 -20.08 17.58 28.00
C ASN A 608 -18.83 17.06 27.30
N ALA A 609 -17.65 17.41 27.78
CA ALA A 609 -16.38 16.99 27.19
C ALA A 609 -16.22 15.44 27.20
N ARG A 610 -16.74 14.75 28.21
CA ARG A 610 -16.75 13.28 28.28
C ARG A 610 -17.60 12.67 27.16
N PHE A 611 -18.83 13.16 26.98
CA PHE A 611 -19.72 12.71 25.90
C PHE A 611 -19.08 12.93 24.52
N ALA A 612 -18.56 14.15 24.29
CA ALA A 612 -17.88 14.49 23.04
C ALA A 612 -16.67 13.58 22.77
N LEU A 613 -15.87 13.29 23.79
CA LEU A 613 -14.74 12.36 23.67
C LEU A 613 -15.20 10.94 23.34
N CYS A 614 -16.22 10.41 24.01
CA CYS A 614 -16.78 9.09 23.71
C CYS A 614 -17.33 9.04 22.26
N ALA A 615 -18.06 10.05 21.82
CA ALA A 615 -18.57 10.14 20.47
C ALA A 615 -17.44 10.19 19.43
N MET A 616 -16.34 10.92 19.69
CA MET A 616 -15.17 10.95 18.81
C MET A 616 -14.42 9.62 18.78
N LEU A 617 -14.24 8.96 19.92
CA LEU A 617 -13.61 7.63 20.00
C LEU A 617 -14.44 6.56 19.27
N PHE A 618 -15.75 6.60 19.42
CA PHE A 618 -16.64 5.70 18.69
C PHE A 618 -16.62 6.00 17.20
N SER A 619 -16.65 7.28 16.81
CA SER A 619 -16.51 7.69 15.41
C SER A 619 -15.19 7.20 14.79
N LEU A 620 -14.10 7.15 15.56
CA LEU A 620 -12.82 6.64 15.11
C LEU A 620 -12.87 5.13 14.79
N CYS A 621 -13.59 4.35 15.57
CA CYS A 621 -13.51 2.90 15.60
C CYS A 621 -14.80 2.15 15.19
N HIS A 622 -15.92 2.84 14.91
CA HIS A 622 -17.15 2.15 14.51
C HIS A 622 -17.01 1.49 13.13
N TRP A 623 -18.00 0.68 12.76
CA TRP A 623 -18.03 -0.01 11.46
C TRP A 623 -17.81 0.93 10.27
N PRO A 624 -17.21 0.43 9.17
CA PRO A 624 -17.01 1.22 7.97
C PRO A 624 -18.33 1.48 7.23
N CYS A 625 -18.38 2.56 6.43
CA CYS A 625 -19.55 2.89 5.63
C CYS A 625 -19.91 1.78 4.62
N ALA A 626 -21.15 1.78 4.15
CA ALA A 626 -21.68 0.77 3.23
C ALA A 626 -20.80 0.57 1.98
N THR A 627 -20.30 1.67 1.39
CA THR A 627 -19.39 1.61 0.23
C THR A 627 -18.12 0.81 0.55
N THR A 628 -17.54 0.99 1.73
CA THR A 628 -16.35 0.26 2.17
C THR A 628 -16.67 -1.21 2.41
N LEU A 629 -17.80 -1.53 3.06
CA LEU A 629 -18.24 -2.92 3.28
C LEU A 629 -18.45 -3.67 1.96
N VAL A 630 -19.10 -3.05 0.99
CA VAL A 630 -19.29 -3.63 -0.36
C VAL A 630 -17.92 -3.84 -1.04
N THR A 631 -16.98 -2.92 -0.86
CA THR A 631 -15.62 -3.06 -1.42
C THR A 631 -14.88 -4.22 -0.78
N ILE A 632 -14.94 -4.37 0.56
CA ILE A 632 -14.34 -5.49 1.29
C ILE A 632 -14.97 -6.82 0.84
N ALA A 633 -16.30 -6.87 0.69
CA ALA A 633 -17.00 -8.06 0.21
C ALA A 633 -16.54 -8.50 -1.18
N ARG A 634 -16.31 -7.54 -2.08
CA ARG A 634 -15.77 -7.81 -3.44
C ARG A 634 -14.30 -8.26 -3.41
N GLU A 635 -13.46 -7.66 -2.56
CA GLU A 635 -12.04 -8.01 -2.45
C GLU A 635 -11.82 -9.36 -1.77
N THR A 636 -12.61 -9.67 -0.73
CA THR A 636 -12.45 -10.92 0.02
C THR A 636 -13.29 -12.07 -0.53
N ARG A 637 -14.34 -11.77 -1.30
CA ARG A 637 -15.39 -12.72 -1.77
C ARG A 637 -15.94 -13.59 -0.63
N SER A 638 -16.02 -13.04 0.60
CA SER A 638 -16.41 -13.78 1.80
C SER A 638 -17.22 -12.91 2.75
N ALA A 639 -18.45 -13.36 3.05
CA ALA A 639 -19.33 -12.71 4.01
C ALA A 639 -18.72 -12.71 5.43
N LYS A 640 -18.00 -13.79 5.81
CA LYS A 640 -17.32 -13.91 7.10
C LYS A 640 -16.31 -12.79 7.33
N TRP A 641 -15.42 -12.53 6.37
CA TRP A 641 -14.40 -11.50 6.49
C TRP A 641 -15.00 -10.09 6.42
N THR A 642 -16.07 -9.90 5.65
CA THR A 642 -16.80 -8.64 5.59
C THR A 642 -17.46 -8.32 6.93
N LEU A 643 -18.14 -9.30 7.54
CA LEU A 643 -18.74 -9.14 8.87
C LEU A 643 -17.66 -8.86 9.94
N LEU A 644 -16.55 -9.59 9.90
CA LEU A 644 -15.45 -9.41 10.85
C LEU A 644 -14.79 -8.03 10.72
N SER A 645 -14.73 -7.47 9.51
CA SER A 645 -14.21 -6.12 9.27
C SER A 645 -15.10 -5.00 9.84
N ALA A 646 -16.37 -5.28 10.06
CA ALA A 646 -17.28 -4.37 10.77
C ALA A 646 -17.21 -4.60 12.30
N LEU A 647 -17.24 -5.85 12.74
CA LEU A 647 -17.30 -6.19 14.17
C LEU A 647 -16.03 -5.82 14.93
N LEU A 648 -14.83 -6.11 14.38
CA LEU A 648 -13.58 -5.90 15.11
C LEU A 648 -13.34 -4.42 15.48
N PRO A 649 -13.44 -3.45 14.55
CA PRO A 649 -13.30 -2.04 14.92
C PRO A 649 -14.37 -1.58 15.90
N THR A 650 -15.61 -2.03 15.70
CA THR A 650 -16.74 -1.67 16.57
C THR A 650 -16.52 -2.14 18.02
N LEU A 651 -16.09 -3.38 18.21
CA LEU A 651 -15.77 -3.89 19.53
C LEU A 651 -14.61 -3.13 20.19
N CYS A 652 -13.58 -2.77 19.41
CA CYS A 652 -12.51 -1.89 19.89
C CYS A 652 -13.06 -0.52 20.31
N GLY A 653 -13.94 0.09 19.52
CA GLY A 653 -14.58 1.37 19.82
C GLY A 653 -15.44 1.31 21.08
N MET A 654 -16.27 0.27 21.22
CA MET A 654 -17.08 0.04 22.42
C MET A 654 -16.21 -0.09 23.67
N GLY A 655 -15.13 -0.88 23.60
CA GLY A 655 -14.20 -1.03 24.72
C GLY A 655 -13.52 0.27 25.12
N LEU A 656 -13.08 1.08 24.14
CA LEU A 656 -12.49 2.39 24.40
C LEU A 656 -13.49 3.38 24.99
N CYS A 657 -14.73 3.40 24.49
CA CYS A 657 -15.79 4.26 25.03
C CYS A 657 -16.15 3.89 26.47
N MET A 658 -16.30 2.58 26.75
CA MET A 658 -16.54 2.10 28.13
C MET A 658 -15.40 2.50 29.06
N LEU A 659 -14.15 2.35 28.62
CA LEU A 659 -12.98 2.73 29.40
C LEU A 659 -12.97 4.25 29.66
N ALA A 660 -13.19 5.06 28.62
CA ALA A 660 -13.26 6.51 28.74
C ALA A 660 -14.43 6.96 29.64
N ALA A 661 -15.59 6.31 29.48
CA ALA A 661 -16.76 6.57 30.29
C ALA A 661 -16.56 6.21 31.78
N TRP A 662 -15.72 5.23 32.08
CA TRP A 662 -15.40 4.82 33.45
C TRP A 662 -14.35 5.72 34.11
N ILE A 663 -13.37 6.20 33.37
CA ILE A 663 -12.26 7.03 33.89
C ILE A 663 -12.69 8.49 34.11
N LEU A 664 -13.53 9.04 33.22
CA LEU A 664 -14.00 10.43 33.21
C LEU A 664 -15.40 10.56 33.82
#